data_f9df50e067731bc63b087b235a86020d
#
_entry.id   f9df50e067731bc63b087b235a86020d
#
_cell.length_a   1.000
_cell.length_b   1.000
_cell.length_c   1.000
_cell.angle_alpha   90.00
_cell.angle_beta   90.00
_cell.angle_gamma   90.00
#
_symmetry.space_group_name_H-M   'P 1'
#
loop_
_entity.id
_entity.type
_entity.pdbx_description
1 polymer ?
#
loop_
_entity_poly.entity_id
_entity_poly.type
_entity_poly.pdbx_seq_one_letter_code
_entity_poly.pdbx_strand_id
1 'polypeptide(L)'
;MFLSLKFAYLVKKLVTSRAPTRYKTVPPRKYVRILQNILANAGVFRQKIHFIWRKSPERLHICKICCTFVPKMNEMNPHIDARRESMAYYLAEEFAMHTNRPLFITGKAGTGKTTFLRKLREQTPKNMVVVAPTGVAAINAGGMTIHSFFQLPVRTLIPTPQSYKQLFAEQRLTQRKRNLIYHLEMLVIDEISMVRADVLDAIDQVLRRYKYRKDQPFGGVQLVMIGDLFQLSPVVTRGDDEEAMRKYYEGPYFFQAKVMQELQPIYVELDHVFRQQDQTFVQLLNEVRENQLTAQGRALLNGRYNPRFQNTDEDFHITLTTHNRLADELNERELAKLPDEPHVFTAEIKKDFPVNIYPTEETLYLKTGARVMFVRNDDQKPRRFYNGKIGVITEIDSEKIVVRCEDGDIEVTRMVWENIRYKEDEKTGKIDEEILGTFTQYPLRLAWAVTIHKSQGLTFDKVIIDAARAFAAGQVYVALSRCRTLEGIVLSSKLDYVELDNDPSVLRYTDSQPSVERIQQALPTARKEYEIQLFSALFDFHRTLSLVEQMRKMVVSKVSFNVECLPFLDALQPVFTEWQSIADKFRPQLTKLLLNGDKSLLRERLHAACGYFVPLMQPVAQKIADHPCRCKNKADAKDFEPLLSDLFLVLHEKMHLMQALIKTDGPSSESLLQARNSFVASMEELLPLSGNKKKAKTPSNSPSRGEKKPAQDVSETSQAGARWMVEDDMRLRELFQEGTLIAQLAKEFHRTNGSIRARLKKLGLVE
;
A
#
# COMPACT_ATOMS: atom_id res chain seq x y z
N MET A 1 9.78 31.83 18.73
CA MET A 1 10.33 33.18 18.95
C MET A 1 11.35 33.23 20.10
N PHE A 2 11.09 32.69 21.30
CA PHE A 2 12.03 32.68 22.43
C PHE A 2 13.32 31.87 22.19
N LEU A 3 13.27 30.75 21.48
CA LEU A 3 14.45 29.94 21.13
C LEU A 3 15.34 30.60 20.07
N SER A 4 14.75 31.34 19.12
CA SER A 4 15.52 32.06 18.11
C SER A 4 16.25 33.29 18.68
N LEU A 5 15.70 33.94 19.70
CA LEU A 5 16.36 35.03 20.41
C LEU A 5 17.52 34.52 21.29
N LYS A 6 17.35 33.38 21.96
CA LYS A 6 18.44 32.74 22.72
C LYS A 6 19.59 32.26 21.81
N PHE A 7 19.28 31.76 20.63
CA PHE A 7 20.30 31.33 19.68
C PHE A 7 21.05 32.51 19.08
N ALA A 8 20.34 33.58 18.68
CA ALA A 8 20.98 34.81 18.19
C ALA A 8 21.87 35.45 19.27
N TYR A 9 21.46 35.39 20.54
CA TYR A 9 22.26 35.86 21.69
C TYR A 9 23.49 34.99 21.91
N LEU A 10 23.40 33.65 21.80
CA LEU A 10 24.51 32.72 21.95
C LEU A 10 25.52 32.86 20.80
N VAL A 11 25.06 33.01 19.58
CA VAL A 11 25.92 33.22 18.40
C VAL A 11 26.60 34.60 18.49
N LYS A 12 25.88 35.64 18.94
CA LYS A 12 26.44 36.95 19.16
C LYS A 12 27.52 36.92 20.27
N LYS A 13 27.31 36.18 21.36
CA LYS A 13 28.24 36.00 22.45
C LYS A 13 29.48 35.19 22.07
N LEU A 14 29.34 34.21 21.17
CA LEU A 14 30.46 33.43 20.61
C LEU A 14 31.31 34.21 19.61
N VAL A 15 30.71 35.17 18.90
CA VAL A 15 31.40 35.98 17.89
C VAL A 15 32.06 37.24 18.49
N THR A 16 31.49 37.79 19.57
CA THR A 16 31.96 39.06 20.17
C THR A 16 32.84 38.87 21.41
N SER A 17 32.91 37.70 22.01
CA SER A 17 33.82 37.47 23.16
C SER A 17 35.22 37.16 22.67
N ARG A 18 36.18 38.04 22.97
CA ARG A 18 37.60 37.69 23.05
C ARG A 18 37.70 36.50 24.03
N ALA A 19 38.03 35.33 23.50
CA ALA A 19 38.05 34.09 24.25
C ALA A 19 39.03 34.19 25.48
N PRO A 20 38.53 34.00 26.71
CA PRO A 20 39.41 33.77 27.84
C PRO A 20 40.10 32.43 27.66
N THR A 21 41.37 32.38 27.96
CA THR A 21 42.33 31.29 27.79
C THR A 21 41.97 29.92 28.42
N ARG A 22 40.79 29.78 29.03
CA ARG A 22 40.36 28.57 29.77
C ARG A 22 39.58 27.52 28.94
N TYR A 23 39.30 27.72 27.65
CA TYR A 23 38.53 26.76 26.83
C TYR A 23 39.37 25.90 25.86
N LYS A 24 40.68 25.77 26.10
CA LYS A 24 41.59 24.97 25.26
C LYS A 24 41.50 23.44 25.43
N THR A 25 40.64 22.92 26.31
CA THR A 25 40.66 21.50 26.69
C THR A 25 39.37 20.70 26.38
N VAL A 26 38.44 21.21 25.60
CA VAL A 26 37.24 20.44 25.20
C VAL A 26 37.47 19.78 23.84
N PRO A 27 37.39 18.44 23.75
CA PRO A 27 37.68 17.74 22.50
C PRO A 27 36.67 18.08 21.40
N PRO A 28 37.07 18.18 20.12
CA PRO A 28 36.24 18.62 18.99
C PRO A 28 34.94 17.85 18.80
N ARG A 29 34.91 16.59 19.24
CA ARG A 29 33.71 15.72 19.11
C ARG A 29 32.48 16.18 19.92
N LYS A 30 32.66 16.91 21.01
CA LYS A 30 31.54 17.44 21.79
C LYS A 30 30.84 18.64 21.13
N TYR A 31 31.60 19.48 20.43
CA TYR A 31 31.06 20.60 19.68
C TYR A 31 30.28 20.14 18.43
N VAL A 32 30.74 19.10 17.75
CA VAL A 32 30.05 18.50 16.61
C VAL A 32 28.69 17.95 17.02
N ARG A 33 28.58 17.29 18.18
CA ARG A 33 27.31 16.73 18.67
C ARG A 33 26.31 17.81 19.11
N ILE A 34 26.78 18.91 19.66
CA ILE A 34 25.93 20.07 20.01
C ILE A 34 25.44 20.76 18.75
N LEU A 35 26.29 20.94 17.72
CA LEU A 35 25.89 21.50 16.43
C LEU A 35 24.94 20.58 15.65
N GLN A 36 25.14 19.27 15.70
CA GLN A 36 24.23 18.30 15.08
C GLN A 36 22.82 18.35 15.72
N ASN A 37 22.72 18.44 17.05
CA ASN A 37 21.44 18.56 17.75
C ASN A 37 20.76 19.92 17.55
N ILE A 38 21.54 21.00 17.34
CA ILE A 38 21.01 22.33 17.04
C ILE A 38 20.52 22.44 15.58
N LEU A 39 21.24 21.83 14.63
CA LEU A 39 20.88 21.81 13.22
C LEU A 39 19.71 20.89 12.89
N ALA A 40 19.53 19.82 13.66
CA ALA A 40 18.39 18.91 13.53
C ALA A 40 17.05 19.59 13.92
N ASN A 41 17.09 20.66 14.70
CA ASN A 41 15.90 21.36 15.21
C ASN A 41 15.62 22.74 14.58
N ALA A 42 16.36 23.17 13.56
CA ALA A 42 16.25 24.55 13.06
C ALA A 42 16.00 24.66 11.54
N GLY A 43 14.73 24.54 11.12
CA GLY A 43 14.28 24.76 9.75
C GLY A 43 14.26 26.24 9.26
N VAL A 44 14.73 27.23 10.02
CA VAL A 44 14.45 28.66 9.78
C VAL A 44 15.67 29.55 9.42
N PHE A 45 16.86 28.98 9.12
CA PHE A 45 18.10 29.77 9.15
C PHE A 45 18.84 30.03 7.82
N ARG A 46 18.25 29.77 6.63
CA ARG A 46 18.96 29.95 5.35
C ARG A 46 19.43 31.39 5.02
N GLN A 47 18.64 32.40 5.31
CA GLN A 47 18.96 33.77 4.87
C GLN A 47 20.00 34.51 5.74
N LYS A 48 20.19 34.14 7.01
CA LYS A 48 21.10 34.85 7.91
C LYS A 48 22.56 34.35 7.90
N ILE A 49 22.80 33.12 7.45
CA ILE A 49 24.16 32.55 7.38
C ILE A 49 24.95 33.16 6.23
N HIS A 50 24.29 33.52 5.12
CA HIS A 50 24.96 34.17 3.96
C HIS A 50 25.50 35.57 4.28
N PHE A 51 24.88 36.28 5.22
CA PHE A 51 25.33 37.63 5.62
C PHE A 51 26.58 37.63 6.53
N ILE A 52 26.75 36.57 7.33
CA ILE A 52 27.88 36.43 8.26
C ILE A 52 29.17 36.01 7.51
N TRP A 53 29.02 35.36 6.36
CA TRP A 53 30.14 34.81 5.55
C TRP A 53 31.01 35.89 4.92
N ARG A 54 30.50 37.10 4.66
CA ARG A 54 31.25 38.18 3.96
C ARG A 54 32.23 38.99 4.85
N LYS A 55 32.31 38.74 6.14
CA LYS A 55 33.06 39.67 7.03
C LYS A 55 34.26 39.12 7.82
N SER A 56 34.71 37.88 7.65
CA SER A 56 35.90 37.39 8.38
C SER A 56 36.60 36.21 7.69
N PRO A 57 37.76 36.41 7.09
CA PRO A 57 38.49 35.36 6.33
C PRO A 57 39.24 34.31 7.16
N GLU A 58 39.40 34.46 8.47
CA GLU A 58 40.37 33.68 9.26
C GLU A 58 39.84 32.40 9.95
N ARG A 59 38.63 31.91 9.61
CA ARG A 59 38.06 30.69 10.26
C ARG A 59 37.75 29.57 9.25
N LEU A 60 38.76 29.15 8.48
CA LEU A 60 38.63 28.17 7.40
C LEU A 60 38.19 26.74 7.85
N HIS A 61 38.38 26.36 9.11
CA HIS A 61 38.12 24.97 9.56
C HIS A 61 36.64 24.64 9.84
N ILE A 62 35.84 25.59 10.29
CA ILE A 62 34.39 25.41 10.51
C ILE A 62 33.65 25.45 9.17
N CYS A 63 34.16 26.18 8.21
CA CYS A 63 33.62 26.31 6.86
C CYS A 63 33.72 25.00 6.05
N LYS A 64 34.81 24.21 6.18
CA LYS A 64 34.95 22.92 5.46
C LYS A 64 33.91 21.88 5.90
N ILE A 65 33.48 21.87 7.17
CA ILE A 65 32.41 20.98 7.64
C ILE A 65 31.05 21.46 7.14
N CYS A 66 30.79 22.76 7.10
CA CYS A 66 29.56 23.31 6.53
C CYS A 66 29.50 23.13 5.01
N CYS A 67 30.61 23.27 4.29
CA CYS A 67 30.66 23.12 2.83
C CYS A 67 30.52 21.66 2.35
N THR A 68 30.84 20.67 3.19
CA THR A 68 30.59 19.25 2.88
C THR A 68 29.16 18.81 3.17
N PHE A 69 28.41 19.54 4.01
CA PHE A 69 27.02 19.23 4.36
C PHE A 69 26.00 20.04 3.53
N VAL A 70 26.32 21.25 3.10
CA VAL A 70 25.44 22.10 2.30
C VAL A 70 25.11 21.52 0.91
N PRO A 71 26.00 20.86 0.16
CA PRO A 71 25.64 20.24 -1.12
C PRO A 71 24.64 19.08 -0.96
N LYS A 72 24.73 18.29 0.13
CA LYS A 72 23.77 17.22 0.40
C LYS A 72 22.38 17.72 0.81
N MET A 73 22.27 18.95 1.32
CA MET A 73 20.99 19.60 1.60
C MET A 73 20.35 20.26 0.36
N ASN A 74 21.14 20.60 -0.67
CA ASN A 74 20.61 21.17 -1.92
C ASN A 74 20.00 20.11 -2.85
N GLU A 75 20.20 18.82 -2.58
CA GLU A 75 19.52 17.73 -3.27
C GLU A 75 18.13 17.40 -2.67
N MET A 76 17.74 18.04 -1.57
CA MET A 76 16.36 17.95 -1.06
C MET A 76 15.45 18.80 -1.96
N ASN A 77 14.58 18.12 -2.70
CA ASN A 77 13.58 18.66 -3.59
C ASN A 77 12.83 19.84 -2.94
N PRO A 78 12.84 21.07 -3.49
CA PRO A 78 12.21 22.24 -2.90
C PRO A 78 10.69 22.06 -2.66
N HIS A 79 10.06 21.13 -3.37
CA HIS A 79 8.65 20.73 -3.15
C HIS A 79 8.41 19.95 -1.84
N ILE A 80 9.45 19.40 -1.19
CA ILE A 80 9.30 18.69 0.09
C ILE A 80 9.17 19.68 1.26
N ASP A 81 9.85 20.82 1.19
CA ASP A 81 9.82 21.82 2.26
C ASP A 81 8.50 22.60 2.27
N ALA A 82 7.96 22.98 1.12
CA ALA A 82 6.67 23.68 1.00
C ALA A 82 5.48 22.83 1.51
N ARG A 83 5.58 21.48 1.42
CA ARG A 83 4.55 20.56 1.94
C ARG A 83 4.55 20.44 3.45
N ARG A 84 5.71 20.60 4.10
CA ARG A 84 5.82 20.60 5.58
C ARG A 84 5.31 21.90 6.20
N GLU A 85 5.14 22.95 5.41
CA GLU A 85 4.60 24.24 5.86
C GLU A 85 3.07 24.23 5.92
N SER A 86 2.36 23.34 5.19
CA SER A 86 0.91 23.20 5.29
C SER A 86 0.51 22.49 6.58
N MET A 87 -0.31 23.15 7.40
CA MET A 87 -0.86 22.61 8.63
C MET A 87 -1.72 21.37 8.34
N ALA A 88 -2.47 21.35 7.26
CA ALA A 88 -3.31 20.23 6.85
C ALA A 88 -2.46 18.97 6.56
N TYR A 89 -1.34 19.13 5.84
CA TYR A 89 -0.43 18.02 5.56
C TYR A 89 0.19 17.45 6.84
N TYR A 90 0.64 18.34 7.73
CA TYR A 90 1.17 17.94 9.04
C TYR A 90 0.15 17.14 9.86
N LEU A 91 -1.09 17.63 9.94
CA LEU A 91 -2.16 16.95 10.68
C LEU A 91 -2.48 15.58 10.06
N ALA A 92 -2.57 15.49 8.73
CA ALA A 92 -2.77 14.21 8.06
C ALA A 92 -1.68 13.19 8.41
N GLU A 93 -0.41 13.61 8.40
CA GLU A 93 0.74 12.77 8.77
C GLU A 93 0.66 12.32 10.24
N GLU A 94 0.39 13.25 11.15
CA GLU A 94 0.31 12.98 12.59
C GLU A 94 -0.82 12.01 12.95
N PHE A 95 -2.02 12.25 12.40
CA PHE A 95 -3.14 11.35 12.63
C PHE A 95 -2.92 9.97 12.04
N ALA A 96 -2.32 9.87 10.85
CA ALA A 96 -2.02 8.58 10.24
C ALA A 96 -0.96 7.79 11.01
N MET A 97 0.13 8.43 11.41
CA MET A 97 1.28 7.78 12.03
C MET A 97 1.09 7.50 13.51
N HIS A 98 0.52 8.47 14.25
CA HIS A 98 0.56 8.50 15.72
C HIS A 98 -0.80 8.37 16.38
N THR A 99 -1.85 8.03 15.64
CA THR A 99 -3.19 7.76 16.20
C THR A 99 -3.83 6.54 15.54
N ASN A 100 -4.96 6.07 16.07
CA ASN A 100 -5.80 5.05 15.44
C ASN A 100 -7.13 5.64 14.91
N ARG A 101 -7.23 6.96 14.83
CA ARG A 101 -8.44 7.61 14.31
C ARG A 101 -8.56 7.36 12.81
N PRO A 102 -9.76 7.04 12.31
CA PRO A 102 -10.00 6.98 10.89
C PRO A 102 -9.79 8.35 10.25
N LEU A 103 -9.28 8.37 9.02
CA LEU A 103 -8.91 9.58 8.28
C LEU A 103 -9.59 9.60 6.93
N PHE A 104 -10.10 10.77 6.53
CA PHE A 104 -10.39 11.08 5.15
C PHE A 104 -9.52 12.26 4.71
N ILE A 105 -8.57 11.96 3.82
CA ILE A 105 -7.63 12.92 3.25
C ILE A 105 -8.14 13.28 1.86
N THR A 106 -8.58 14.49 1.72
CA THR A 106 -9.08 15.03 0.46
C THR A 106 -8.24 16.23 0.01
N GLY A 107 -8.65 16.85 -1.07
CA GLY A 107 -8.03 18.04 -1.62
C GLY A 107 -8.15 18.08 -3.14
N LYS A 108 -7.95 19.26 -3.68
CA LYS A 108 -8.06 19.55 -5.12
C LYS A 108 -7.10 18.68 -5.95
N ALA A 109 -7.33 18.63 -7.25
CA ALA A 109 -6.39 17.98 -8.15
C ALA A 109 -5.00 18.61 -8.01
N GLY A 110 -3.95 17.79 -7.88
CA GLY A 110 -2.57 18.29 -7.76
C GLY A 110 -2.11 18.72 -6.37
N THR A 111 -2.88 18.50 -5.29
CA THR A 111 -2.47 18.81 -3.91
C THR A 111 -1.51 17.82 -3.27
N GLY A 112 -1.07 16.78 -3.98
CA GLY A 112 -0.03 15.87 -3.51
C GLY A 112 -0.54 14.66 -2.74
N LYS A 113 -1.81 14.27 -2.84
CA LYS A 113 -2.40 13.06 -2.23
C LYS A 113 -1.58 11.78 -2.48
N THR A 114 -1.21 11.52 -3.72
CA THR A 114 -0.38 10.34 -4.10
C THR A 114 1.03 10.41 -3.49
N THR A 115 1.58 11.62 -3.32
CA THR A 115 2.89 11.79 -2.67
C THR A 115 2.79 11.54 -1.17
N PHE A 116 1.68 11.95 -0.54
CA PHE A 116 1.38 11.64 0.84
C PHE A 116 1.30 10.12 1.05
N LEU A 117 0.54 9.41 0.20
CA LEU A 117 0.42 7.96 0.27
C LEU A 117 1.78 7.26 0.18
N ARG A 118 2.63 7.67 -0.79
CA ARG A 118 3.97 7.09 -0.93
C ARG A 118 4.83 7.31 0.31
N LYS A 119 4.82 8.53 0.88
CA LYS A 119 5.55 8.83 2.11
C LYS A 119 5.03 8.05 3.31
N LEU A 120 3.70 7.94 3.44
CA LEU A 120 3.07 7.13 4.49
C LEU A 120 3.52 5.68 4.42
N ARG A 121 3.58 5.11 3.22
CA ARG A 121 4.03 3.74 2.97
C ARG A 121 5.50 3.52 3.37
N GLU A 122 6.37 4.48 3.09
CA GLU A 122 7.80 4.40 3.40
C GLU A 122 8.09 4.55 4.91
N GLN A 123 7.24 5.24 5.65
CA GLN A 123 7.55 5.69 7.01
C GLN A 123 6.69 5.05 8.11
N THR A 124 5.51 4.49 7.76
CA THR A 124 4.63 3.93 8.77
C THR A 124 5.20 2.66 9.40
N PRO A 125 5.24 2.56 10.74
CA PRO A 125 5.58 1.31 11.42
C PRO A 125 4.40 0.31 11.48
N LYS A 126 3.21 0.71 11.04
CA LYS A 126 1.99 -0.11 11.09
C LYS A 126 1.96 -1.10 9.93
N ASN A 127 1.44 -2.29 10.19
CA ASN A 127 1.12 -3.26 9.14
C ASN A 127 0.03 -2.69 8.24
N MET A 128 0.43 -2.21 7.07
CA MET A 128 -0.42 -1.44 6.16
C MET A 128 -0.72 -2.20 4.88
N VAL A 129 -1.94 -2.07 4.40
CA VAL A 129 -2.37 -2.51 3.07
C VAL A 129 -2.98 -1.33 2.33
N VAL A 130 -2.63 -1.18 1.05
CA VAL A 130 -3.21 -0.20 0.15
C VAL A 130 -4.13 -0.89 -0.84
N VAL A 131 -5.35 -0.39 -0.96
CA VAL A 131 -6.33 -0.87 -1.95
C VAL A 131 -6.94 0.29 -2.73
N ALA A 132 -7.46 0.00 -3.92
CA ALA A 132 -8.15 0.98 -4.75
C ALA A 132 -9.34 0.34 -5.49
N PRO A 133 -10.32 1.13 -5.97
CA PRO A 133 -11.51 0.60 -6.65
C PRO A 133 -11.20 -0.02 -8.02
N THR A 134 -10.20 0.50 -8.74
CA THR A 134 -9.85 0.06 -10.11
C THR A 134 -8.44 -0.51 -10.19
N GLY A 135 -8.18 -1.35 -11.20
CA GLY A 135 -6.84 -1.93 -11.44
C GLY A 135 -5.77 -0.88 -11.67
N VAL A 136 -6.07 0.13 -12.48
CA VAL A 136 -5.13 1.23 -12.78
C VAL A 136 -4.81 2.05 -11.52
N ALA A 137 -5.82 2.41 -10.73
CA ALA A 137 -5.61 3.12 -9.48
C ALA A 137 -4.80 2.26 -8.49
N ALA A 138 -5.07 0.95 -8.39
CA ALA A 138 -4.34 0.03 -7.54
C ALA A 138 -2.85 -0.04 -7.90
N ILE A 139 -2.51 -0.17 -9.19
CA ILE A 139 -1.12 -0.17 -9.67
C ILE A 139 -0.43 1.16 -9.36
N ASN A 140 -1.10 2.29 -9.62
CA ASN A 140 -0.55 3.63 -9.35
C ASN A 140 -0.30 3.87 -7.86
N ALA A 141 -1.17 3.34 -6.99
CA ALA A 141 -1.03 3.39 -5.54
C ALA A 141 -0.01 2.36 -5.01
N GLY A 142 0.47 1.44 -5.85
CA GLY A 142 1.30 0.31 -5.44
C GLY A 142 0.55 -0.67 -4.55
N GLY A 143 -0.72 -0.93 -4.84
CA GLY A 143 -1.60 -1.76 -4.03
C GLY A 143 -2.38 -2.79 -4.86
N MET A 144 -3.50 -3.24 -4.32
CA MET A 144 -4.42 -4.20 -4.94
C MET A 144 -5.79 -3.59 -5.14
N THR A 145 -6.63 -4.21 -6.00
CA THR A 145 -8.05 -3.81 -6.05
C THR A 145 -8.78 -4.31 -4.80
N ILE A 146 -9.77 -3.53 -4.33
CA ILE A 146 -10.64 -3.87 -3.20
C ILE A 146 -11.23 -5.28 -3.37
N HIS A 147 -11.82 -5.55 -4.53
CA HIS A 147 -12.45 -6.85 -4.81
C HIS A 147 -11.47 -8.02 -4.75
N SER A 148 -10.24 -7.85 -5.26
CA SER A 148 -9.20 -8.87 -5.19
C SER A 148 -8.69 -9.07 -3.76
N PHE A 149 -8.46 -7.98 -3.02
CA PHE A 149 -7.94 -8.09 -1.66
C PHE A 149 -8.93 -8.76 -0.71
N PHE A 150 -10.19 -8.31 -0.71
CA PHE A 150 -11.23 -8.83 0.17
C PHE A 150 -12.03 -10.00 -0.41
N GLN A 151 -11.74 -10.41 -1.66
CA GLN A 151 -12.51 -11.43 -2.40
C GLN A 151 -14.00 -11.13 -2.40
N LEU A 152 -14.36 -9.88 -2.70
CA LEU A 152 -15.74 -9.45 -2.83
C LEU A 152 -16.29 -9.83 -4.20
N PRO A 153 -17.54 -10.29 -4.32
CA PRO A 153 -18.19 -10.50 -5.60
C PRO A 153 -18.48 -9.17 -6.30
N VAL A 154 -18.51 -9.20 -7.63
CA VAL A 154 -18.86 -8.03 -8.45
C VAL A 154 -20.38 -7.94 -8.58
N ARG A 155 -21.06 -7.60 -7.49
CA ARG A 155 -22.50 -7.35 -7.41
C ARG A 155 -22.79 -6.40 -6.27
N THR A 156 -23.98 -5.81 -6.21
CA THR A 156 -24.40 -5.01 -5.04
C THR A 156 -24.57 -5.91 -3.82
N LEU A 157 -23.97 -5.47 -2.72
CA LEU A 157 -24.00 -6.18 -1.45
C LEU A 157 -25.04 -5.54 -0.52
N ILE A 158 -26.19 -6.23 -0.38
CA ILE A 158 -27.30 -5.75 0.45
C ILE A 158 -26.87 -5.84 1.93
N PRO A 159 -27.04 -4.78 2.75
CA PRO A 159 -26.59 -4.75 4.15
C PRO A 159 -27.57 -5.52 5.07
N THR A 160 -27.73 -6.82 4.82
CA THR A 160 -28.55 -7.72 5.62
C THR A 160 -27.72 -8.88 6.18
N PRO A 161 -28.10 -9.44 7.35
CA PRO A 161 -27.39 -10.59 7.92
C PRO A 161 -27.33 -11.80 6.97
N GLN A 162 -28.35 -12.00 6.14
CA GLN A 162 -28.39 -13.07 5.14
C GLN A 162 -27.39 -12.85 4.01
N SER A 163 -27.35 -11.64 3.45
CA SER A 163 -26.39 -11.29 2.40
C SER A 163 -24.95 -11.44 2.89
N TYR A 164 -24.63 -10.98 4.09
CA TYR A 164 -23.30 -11.16 4.69
C TYR A 164 -23.00 -12.64 5.00
N LYS A 165 -23.98 -13.42 5.45
CA LYS A 165 -23.79 -14.87 5.61
C LYS A 165 -23.48 -15.54 4.29
N GLN A 166 -24.15 -15.16 3.22
CA GLN A 166 -23.86 -15.62 1.86
C GLN A 166 -22.48 -15.19 1.38
N LEU A 167 -22.11 -13.90 1.53
CA LEU A 167 -20.78 -13.39 1.24
C LEU A 167 -19.69 -14.24 1.89
N PHE A 168 -19.83 -14.53 3.18
CA PHE A 168 -18.87 -15.34 3.91
C PHE A 168 -18.83 -16.81 3.50
N ALA A 169 -19.95 -17.36 2.99
CA ALA A 169 -19.98 -18.72 2.44
C ALA A 169 -19.28 -18.80 1.07
N GLU A 170 -19.38 -17.75 0.28
CA GLU A 170 -18.72 -17.63 -1.03
C GLU A 170 -17.23 -17.32 -0.93
N GLN A 171 -16.80 -16.59 0.13
CA GLN A 171 -15.40 -16.24 0.34
C GLN A 171 -14.53 -17.46 0.62
N ARG A 172 -13.54 -17.70 -0.22
CA ARG A 172 -12.54 -18.78 -0.05
C ARG A 172 -11.19 -18.24 0.40
N LEU A 173 -11.18 -17.46 1.48
CA LEU A 173 -9.95 -16.93 2.03
C LEU A 173 -9.05 -18.08 2.54
N THR A 174 -7.83 -18.13 2.01
CA THR A 174 -6.80 -19.04 2.53
C THR A 174 -6.42 -18.66 3.96
N GLN A 175 -5.84 -19.59 4.72
CA GLN A 175 -5.38 -19.32 6.09
C GLN A 175 -4.39 -18.14 6.11
N ARG A 176 -3.43 -18.11 5.17
CA ARG A 176 -2.52 -16.97 5.00
C ARG A 176 -3.22 -15.64 4.86
N LYS A 177 -4.29 -15.59 4.05
CA LYS A 177 -5.05 -14.35 3.86
C LYS A 177 -5.82 -13.93 5.11
N ARG A 178 -6.33 -14.89 5.89
CA ARG A 178 -6.98 -14.61 7.18
C ARG A 178 -6.00 -14.04 8.19
N ASN A 179 -4.80 -14.61 8.27
CA ASN A 179 -3.73 -14.13 9.14
C ASN A 179 -3.30 -12.71 8.74
N LEU A 180 -3.11 -12.46 7.44
CA LEU A 180 -2.81 -11.13 6.93
C LEU A 180 -3.86 -10.10 7.35
N ILE A 181 -5.16 -10.41 7.20
CA ILE A 181 -6.25 -9.54 7.66
C ILE A 181 -6.20 -9.38 9.18
N TYR A 182 -5.86 -10.44 9.90
CA TYR A 182 -5.75 -10.39 11.36
C TYR A 182 -4.65 -9.44 11.83
N HIS A 183 -3.47 -9.45 11.20
CA HIS A 183 -2.35 -8.57 11.55
C HIS A 183 -2.42 -7.17 10.91
N LEU A 184 -3.39 -6.92 10.04
CA LEU A 184 -3.61 -5.61 9.44
C LEU A 184 -3.90 -4.54 10.51
N GLU A 185 -3.15 -3.44 10.52
CA GLU A 185 -3.31 -2.33 11.45
C GLU A 185 -3.83 -1.05 10.77
N MET A 186 -3.49 -0.88 9.49
CA MET A 186 -3.92 0.26 8.69
C MET A 186 -4.39 -0.21 7.31
N LEU A 187 -5.61 0.17 6.94
CA LEU A 187 -6.15 0.00 5.60
C LEU A 187 -6.21 1.36 4.91
N VAL A 188 -5.46 1.52 3.84
CA VAL A 188 -5.54 2.71 2.99
C VAL A 188 -6.41 2.40 1.77
N ILE A 189 -7.42 3.22 1.52
CA ILE A 189 -8.26 3.15 0.32
C ILE A 189 -7.99 4.40 -0.50
N ASP A 190 -7.26 4.23 -1.61
CA ASP A 190 -7.03 5.33 -2.56
C ASP A 190 -8.20 5.44 -3.54
N GLU A 191 -8.43 6.64 -4.08
CA GLU A 191 -9.57 6.99 -4.94
C GLU A 191 -10.92 6.60 -4.31
N ILE A 192 -11.09 6.93 -3.02
CA ILE A 192 -12.29 6.56 -2.24
C ILE A 192 -13.58 7.13 -2.84
N SER A 193 -13.53 8.23 -3.59
CA SER A 193 -14.69 8.85 -4.25
C SER A 193 -15.44 7.89 -5.17
N MET A 194 -14.74 6.89 -5.73
CA MET A 194 -15.30 5.87 -6.62
C MET A 194 -15.80 4.62 -5.88
N VAL A 195 -15.64 4.55 -4.56
CA VAL A 195 -16.05 3.39 -3.76
C VAL A 195 -17.50 3.53 -3.33
N ARG A 196 -18.31 2.52 -3.66
CA ARG A 196 -19.72 2.47 -3.27
C ARG A 196 -19.91 2.20 -1.78
N ALA A 197 -21.00 2.72 -1.23
CA ALA A 197 -21.37 2.57 0.18
C ALA A 197 -21.47 1.08 0.60
N ASP A 198 -22.07 0.23 -0.21
CA ASP A 198 -22.22 -1.22 0.05
C ASP A 198 -20.87 -1.95 0.06
N VAL A 199 -19.93 -1.52 -0.77
CA VAL A 199 -18.56 -2.07 -0.79
C VAL A 199 -17.82 -1.71 0.49
N LEU A 200 -17.97 -0.48 0.99
CA LEU A 200 -17.33 -0.06 2.24
C LEU A 200 -17.90 -0.82 3.44
N ASP A 201 -19.23 -1.00 3.51
CA ASP A 201 -19.88 -1.83 4.54
C ASP A 201 -19.43 -3.30 4.45
N ALA A 202 -19.25 -3.84 3.26
CA ALA A 202 -18.74 -5.20 3.09
C ALA A 202 -17.29 -5.34 3.61
N ILE A 203 -16.44 -4.37 3.36
CA ILE A 203 -15.07 -4.32 3.92
C ILE A 203 -15.12 -4.32 5.44
N ASP A 204 -15.98 -3.48 6.04
CA ASP A 204 -16.19 -3.44 7.48
C ASP A 204 -16.57 -4.82 8.04
N GLN A 205 -17.56 -5.47 7.44
CA GLN A 205 -18.03 -6.79 7.90
C GLN A 205 -16.94 -7.86 7.79
N VAL A 206 -16.16 -7.84 6.72
CA VAL A 206 -15.02 -8.76 6.55
C VAL A 206 -13.97 -8.52 7.63
N LEU A 207 -13.63 -7.27 7.89
CA LEU A 207 -12.65 -6.94 8.93
C LEU A 207 -13.14 -7.26 10.33
N ARG A 208 -14.37 -6.90 10.70
CA ARG A 208 -14.97 -7.27 11.99
C ARG A 208 -14.93 -8.79 12.22
N ARG A 209 -15.19 -9.59 11.17
CA ARG A 209 -15.17 -11.05 11.26
C ARG A 209 -13.78 -11.60 11.49
N TYR A 210 -12.81 -11.23 10.67
CA TYR A 210 -11.48 -11.84 10.67
C TYR A 210 -10.50 -11.20 11.67
N LYS A 211 -10.83 -10.02 12.21
CA LYS A 211 -10.15 -9.41 13.37
C LYS A 211 -10.70 -9.91 14.70
N TYR A 212 -11.81 -10.67 14.67
CA TYR A 212 -12.54 -11.13 15.86
C TYR A 212 -13.00 -9.99 16.80
N ARG A 213 -13.25 -8.80 16.25
CA ARG A 213 -13.72 -7.60 16.96
C ARG A 213 -15.02 -7.10 16.32
N LYS A 214 -16.11 -7.77 16.62
CA LYS A 214 -17.43 -7.50 16.01
C LYS A 214 -18.04 -6.15 16.43
N ASP A 215 -17.65 -5.67 17.58
CA ASP A 215 -18.10 -4.45 18.23
C ASP A 215 -17.38 -3.19 17.75
N GLN A 216 -16.28 -3.32 16.98
CA GLN A 216 -15.49 -2.21 16.52
C GLN A 216 -15.59 -2.04 15.00
N PRO A 217 -15.84 -0.82 14.49
CA PRO A 217 -15.76 -0.53 13.07
C PRO A 217 -14.44 -1.01 12.47
N PHE A 218 -14.51 -1.65 11.31
CA PHE A 218 -13.36 -2.25 10.62
C PHE A 218 -12.53 -3.21 11.49
N GLY A 219 -13.13 -3.80 12.54
CA GLY A 219 -12.41 -4.65 13.48
C GLY A 219 -11.29 -3.92 14.23
N GLY A 220 -11.36 -2.60 14.36
CA GLY A 220 -10.35 -1.75 15.00
C GLY A 220 -9.14 -1.44 14.13
N VAL A 221 -9.16 -1.76 12.84
CA VAL A 221 -8.15 -1.33 11.86
C VAL A 221 -8.31 0.17 11.59
N GLN A 222 -7.21 0.92 11.60
CA GLN A 222 -7.24 2.32 11.20
C GLN A 222 -7.57 2.43 9.71
N LEU A 223 -8.65 3.12 9.37
CA LEU A 223 -9.03 3.40 7.99
C LEU A 223 -8.47 4.75 7.54
N VAL A 224 -7.71 4.77 6.45
CA VAL A 224 -7.22 5.98 5.79
C VAL A 224 -7.81 6.03 4.39
N MET A 225 -8.73 6.95 4.17
CA MET A 225 -9.41 7.16 2.90
C MET A 225 -8.76 8.34 2.19
N ILE A 226 -8.39 8.16 0.91
CA ILE A 226 -7.75 9.22 0.10
C ILE A 226 -8.57 9.41 -1.17
N GLY A 227 -8.93 10.65 -1.50
CA GLY A 227 -9.69 10.93 -2.71
C GLY A 227 -10.20 12.37 -2.78
N ASP A 228 -10.96 12.68 -3.82
CA ASP A 228 -11.61 13.98 -4.01
C ASP A 228 -13.07 13.72 -4.44
N LEU A 229 -14.02 14.05 -3.58
CA LEU A 229 -15.45 13.81 -3.80
C LEU A 229 -16.04 14.55 -5.01
N PHE A 230 -15.37 15.60 -5.44
CA PHE A 230 -15.76 16.40 -6.62
C PHE A 230 -15.19 15.83 -7.94
N GLN A 231 -14.42 14.73 -7.87
CA GLN A 231 -13.98 13.99 -9.03
C GLN A 231 -15.02 12.93 -9.41
N LEU A 232 -14.58 11.77 -9.88
CA LEU A 232 -15.49 10.74 -10.36
C LEU A 232 -16.28 10.10 -9.21
N SER A 233 -17.60 10.04 -9.40
CA SER A 233 -18.52 9.37 -8.49
C SER A 233 -18.50 7.84 -8.64
N PRO A 234 -19.01 7.08 -7.65
CA PRO A 234 -19.18 5.65 -7.78
C PRO A 234 -20.12 5.29 -8.94
N VAL A 235 -19.79 4.22 -9.65
CA VAL A 235 -20.63 3.73 -10.74
C VAL A 235 -21.69 2.76 -10.18
N VAL A 236 -22.96 3.06 -10.42
CA VAL A 236 -24.09 2.20 -10.11
C VAL A 236 -24.71 1.74 -11.43
N THR A 237 -24.81 0.43 -11.63
CA THR A 237 -25.43 -0.15 -12.83
C THR A 237 -26.95 0.05 -12.75
N ARG A 238 -27.56 0.45 -13.86
CA ARG A 238 -29.03 0.60 -13.93
C ARG A 238 -29.74 -0.73 -13.71
N GLY A 239 -30.89 -0.69 -13.07
CA GLY A 239 -31.70 -1.88 -12.77
C GLY A 239 -31.57 -2.30 -11.31
N ASP A 240 -31.36 -3.58 -11.05
CA ASP A 240 -31.38 -4.18 -9.70
C ASP A 240 -30.39 -3.54 -8.73
N ASP A 241 -29.21 -3.14 -9.23
CA ASP A 241 -28.20 -2.46 -8.40
C ASP A 241 -28.68 -1.08 -7.94
N GLU A 242 -29.27 -0.31 -8.85
CA GLU A 242 -29.80 1.03 -8.56
C GLU A 242 -30.97 0.96 -7.56
N GLU A 243 -31.87 -0.01 -7.75
CA GLU A 243 -32.99 -0.23 -6.84
C GLU A 243 -32.51 -0.65 -5.45
N ALA A 244 -31.53 -1.57 -5.38
CA ALA A 244 -30.92 -1.99 -4.12
C ALA A 244 -30.24 -0.82 -3.38
N MET A 245 -29.51 0.04 -4.11
CA MET A 245 -28.89 1.22 -3.52
C MET A 245 -29.93 2.18 -2.96
N ARG A 246 -30.98 2.51 -3.71
CA ARG A 246 -32.05 3.40 -3.25
C ARG A 246 -32.82 2.85 -2.04
N LYS A 247 -32.96 1.53 -1.96
CA LYS A 247 -33.70 0.88 -0.86
C LYS A 247 -32.95 0.86 0.46
N TYR A 248 -31.63 0.70 0.43
CA TYR A 248 -30.81 0.44 1.61
C TYR A 248 -29.87 1.56 2.00
N TYR A 249 -29.58 2.51 1.08
CA TYR A 249 -28.65 3.62 1.25
C TYR A 249 -29.30 4.93 0.79
N GLU A 250 -28.84 6.05 1.34
CA GLU A 250 -29.26 7.39 0.91
C GLU A 250 -28.66 7.77 -0.46
N GLY A 251 -27.63 7.05 -0.89
CA GLY A 251 -26.93 7.25 -2.16
C GLY A 251 -25.70 6.34 -2.27
N PRO A 252 -24.94 6.46 -3.37
CA PRO A 252 -23.87 5.53 -3.68
C PRO A 252 -22.55 5.81 -2.99
N TYR A 253 -22.35 6.99 -2.41
CA TYR A 253 -21.05 7.43 -1.92
C TYR A 253 -20.61 6.72 -0.65
N PHE A 254 -19.31 6.56 -0.46
CA PHE A 254 -18.73 5.88 0.70
C PHE A 254 -19.19 6.49 2.04
N PHE A 255 -19.36 7.82 2.11
CA PHE A 255 -19.81 8.49 3.34
C PHE A 255 -21.27 8.21 3.70
N GLN A 256 -22.04 7.60 2.80
CA GLN A 256 -23.41 7.13 3.02
C GLN A 256 -23.45 5.66 3.43
N ALA A 257 -22.30 4.99 3.55
CA ALA A 257 -22.22 3.65 4.13
C ALA A 257 -22.68 3.65 5.58
N LYS A 258 -23.32 2.57 6.03
CA LYS A 258 -23.87 2.46 7.39
C LYS A 258 -22.79 2.53 8.47
N VAL A 259 -21.62 1.95 8.19
CA VAL A 259 -20.47 2.01 9.10
C VAL A 259 -19.95 3.44 9.33
N MET A 260 -20.19 4.37 8.41
CA MET A 260 -19.77 5.75 8.57
C MET A 260 -20.50 6.50 9.68
N GLN A 261 -21.69 6.03 10.08
CA GLN A 261 -22.42 6.58 11.24
C GLN A 261 -21.69 6.30 12.55
N GLU A 262 -20.96 5.18 12.62
CA GLU A 262 -20.16 4.80 13.78
C GLU A 262 -18.73 5.37 13.72
N LEU A 263 -18.19 5.61 12.52
CA LEU A 263 -16.77 5.80 12.30
C LEU A 263 -16.26 7.22 12.58
N GLN A 264 -16.97 8.25 12.19
CA GLN A 264 -16.61 9.67 12.33
C GLN A 264 -15.13 9.98 11.98
N PRO A 265 -14.72 9.89 10.71
CA PRO A 265 -13.33 10.11 10.33
C PRO A 265 -12.89 11.55 10.54
N ILE A 266 -11.61 11.74 10.85
CA ILE A 266 -10.96 13.06 10.81
C ILE A 266 -10.86 13.46 9.33
N TYR A 267 -11.46 14.59 8.98
CA TYR A 267 -11.44 15.15 7.63
C TYR A 267 -10.28 16.12 7.48
N VAL A 268 -9.38 15.86 6.56
CA VAL A 268 -8.25 16.75 6.26
C VAL A 268 -8.25 17.10 4.78
N GLU A 269 -8.45 18.36 4.45
CA GLU A 269 -8.33 18.86 3.07
C GLU A 269 -6.94 19.46 2.86
N LEU A 270 -6.18 18.86 1.92
CA LEU A 270 -4.88 19.40 1.51
C LEU A 270 -5.10 20.63 0.64
N ASP A 271 -4.58 21.77 1.07
CA ASP A 271 -4.84 23.09 0.54
C ASP A 271 -3.87 23.56 -0.55
N HIS A 272 -2.62 23.08 -0.52
CA HIS A 272 -1.58 23.55 -1.44
C HIS A 272 -1.60 22.80 -2.78
N VAL A 273 -1.87 23.51 -3.87
CA VAL A 273 -1.87 22.97 -5.23
C VAL A 273 -0.48 23.10 -5.85
N PHE A 274 0.09 21.96 -6.27
CA PHE A 274 1.43 21.89 -6.89
C PHE A 274 1.40 21.77 -8.41
N ARG A 275 0.26 21.41 -9.00
CA ARG A 275 0.13 21.12 -10.43
C ARG A 275 -0.03 22.39 -11.27
N GLN A 276 -0.91 23.28 -10.85
CA GLN A 276 -1.19 24.54 -11.52
C GLN A 276 -0.52 25.69 -10.77
N GLN A 277 0.11 26.61 -11.51
CA GLN A 277 0.78 27.79 -10.96
C GLN A 277 0.00 29.08 -11.19
N ASP A 278 -0.87 29.12 -12.22
CA ASP A 278 -1.73 30.26 -12.50
C ASP A 278 -2.91 30.32 -11.52
N GLN A 279 -2.95 31.36 -10.72
CA GLN A 279 -3.99 31.61 -9.71
C GLN A 279 -5.39 31.79 -10.33
N THR A 280 -5.47 32.38 -11.52
CA THR A 280 -6.74 32.58 -12.24
C THR A 280 -7.31 31.22 -12.65
N PHE A 281 -6.46 30.35 -13.17
CA PHE A 281 -6.89 29.00 -13.56
C PHE A 281 -7.25 28.14 -12.33
N VAL A 282 -6.48 28.24 -11.24
CA VAL A 282 -6.80 27.57 -9.97
C VAL A 282 -8.16 28.03 -9.43
N GLN A 283 -8.43 29.34 -9.46
CA GLN A 283 -9.74 29.87 -9.05
C GLN A 283 -10.86 29.34 -9.94
N LEU A 284 -10.67 29.34 -11.26
CA LEU A 284 -11.62 28.83 -12.22
C LEU A 284 -11.95 27.35 -12.00
N LEU A 285 -10.93 26.53 -11.74
CA LEU A 285 -11.10 25.11 -11.38
C LEU A 285 -11.90 24.95 -10.08
N ASN A 286 -11.74 25.84 -9.11
CA ASN A 286 -12.52 25.83 -7.88
C ASN A 286 -14.00 26.18 -8.15
N GLU A 287 -14.27 27.20 -8.97
CA GLU A 287 -15.62 27.55 -9.36
C GLU A 287 -16.35 26.38 -10.05
N VAL A 288 -15.64 25.67 -10.95
CA VAL A 288 -16.18 24.47 -11.60
C VAL A 288 -16.38 23.32 -10.60
N ARG A 289 -15.40 23.08 -9.72
CA ARG A 289 -15.45 22.03 -8.69
C ARG A 289 -16.64 22.21 -7.74
N GLU A 290 -16.93 23.45 -7.34
CA GLU A 290 -17.97 23.79 -6.36
C GLU A 290 -19.33 24.07 -7.03
N ASN A 291 -19.42 23.94 -8.34
CA ASN A 291 -20.61 24.32 -9.15
C ASN A 291 -21.03 25.79 -8.93
N GLN A 292 -20.06 26.67 -8.77
CA GLN A 292 -20.26 28.10 -8.55
C GLN A 292 -19.62 28.93 -9.66
N LEU A 293 -19.73 28.43 -10.92
CA LEU A 293 -19.11 29.07 -12.07
C LEU A 293 -19.68 30.47 -12.28
N THR A 294 -18.86 31.48 -12.06
CA THR A 294 -19.18 32.87 -12.26
C THR A 294 -19.38 33.22 -13.74
N ALA A 295 -20.08 34.34 -14.04
CA ALA A 295 -20.19 34.84 -15.40
C ALA A 295 -18.83 35.10 -16.04
N GLN A 296 -17.86 35.57 -15.27
CA GLN A 296 -16.48 35.80 -15.71
C GLN A 296 -15.77 34.48 -15.95
N GLY A 297 -15.88 33.51 -15.06
CA GLY A 297 -15.29 32.15 -15.20
C GLY A 297 -15.86 31.45 -16.44
N ARG A 298 -17.19 31.55 -16.68
CA ARG A 298 -17.84 31.03 -17.88
C ARG A 298 -17.32 31.68 -19.15
N ALA A 299 -17.14 33.00 -19.15
CA ALA A 299 -16.59 33.75 -20.27
C ALA A 299 -15.15 33.32 -20.58
N LEU A 300 -14.32 33.12 -19.55
CA LEU A 300 -12.95 32.65 -19.70
C LEU A 300 -12.90 31.22 -20.33
N LEU A 301 -13.72 30.29 -19.85
CA LEU A 301 -13.81 28.93 -20.43
C LEU A 301 -14.35 28.96 -21.85
N ASN A 302 -15.43 29.71 -22.12
CA ASN A 302 -16.01 29.83 -23.46
C ASN A 302 -15.07 30.58 -24.43
N GLY A 303 -14.15 31.41 -23.94
CA GLY A 303 -13.04 31.96 -24.72
C GLY A 303 -12.10 30.88 -25.27
N ARG A 304 -12.09 29.69 -24.69
CA ARG A 304 -11.34 28.51 -25.19
C ARG A 304 -12.13 27.65 -26.18
N TYR A 305 -13.36 28.01 -26.51
CA TYR A 305 -14.21 27.28 -27.46
C TYR A 305 -13.70 27.45 -28.89
N ASN A 306 -13.31 26.33 -29.49
CA ASN A 306 -12.91 26.23 -30.86
C ASN A 306 -13.35 24.89 -31.48
N PRO A 307 -14.58 24.78 -32.04
CA PRO A 307 -15.11 23.53 -32.57
C PRO A 307 -14.43 23.06 -33.87
N ARG A 308 -13.66 23.94 -34.52
CA ARG A 308 -12.94 23.66 -35.74
C ARG A 308 -11.44 23.55 -35.52
N PHE A 309 -11.01 23.40 -34.27
CA PHE A 309 -9.60 23.20 -33.99
C PHE A 309 -9.07 21.95 -34.66
N GLN A 310 -7.98 22.10 -35.40
CA GLN A 310 -7.28 20.99 -36.03
C GLN A 310 -5.90 20.86 -35.40
N ASN A 311 -5.60 19.67 -34.93
CA ASN A 311 -4.25 19.33 -34.47
C ASN A 311 -3.26 19.44 -35.64
N THR A 312 -2.14 20.07 -35.36
CA THR A 312 -0.94 20.05 -36.23
C THR A 312 0.18 19.34 -35.50
N ASP A 313 1.27 19.04 -36.22
CA ASP A 313 2.44 18.43 -35.58
C ASP A 313 3.15 19.38 -34.62
N GLU A 314 3.07 20.68 -34.86
CA GLU A 314 3.68 21.73 -34.03
C GLU A 314 2.78 22.10 -32.84
N ASP A 315 1.45 22.04 -32.99
CA ASP A 315 0.48 22.40 -31.94
C ASP A 315 -0.51 21.26 -31.70
N PHE A 316 -0.04 20.24 -31.00
CA PHE A 316 -0.80 19.04 -30.72
C PHE A 316 -1.48 19.10 -29.32
N HIS A 317 -2.77 18.79 -29.31
CA HIS A 317 -3.59 18.65 -28.12
C HIS A 317 -4.16 17.23 -28.04
N ILE A 318 -4.00 16.55 -26.91
CA ILE A 318 -4.63 15.24 -26.68
C ILE A 318 -6.14 15.41 -26.48
N THR A 319 -6.94 14.54 -27.09
CA THR A 319 -8.41 14.59 -26.96
C THR A 319 -8.87 13.78 -25.74
N LEU A 320 -9.57 14.41 -24.80
CA LEU A 320 -10.20 13.75 -23.67
C LEU A 320 -11.64 13.38 -24.02
N THR A 321 -11.94 12.06 -24.03
CA THR A 321 -13.26 11.52 -24.37
C THR A 321 -13.95 10.93 -23.15
N THR A 322 -15.29 10.77 -23.23
CA THR A 322 -16.08 10.16 -22.15
C THR A 322 -16.11 8.63 -22.22
N HIS A 323 -15.93 8.03 -23.40
CA HIS A 323 -16.05 6.59 -23.64
C HIS A 323 -14.79 5.99 -24.27
N ASN A 324 -14.41 4.77 -23.85
CA ASN A 324 -13.25 4.05 -24.40
C ASN A 324 -13.35 3.89 -25.92
N ARG A 325 -14.51 3.44 -26.44
CA ARG A 325 -14.72 3.24 -27.87
C ARG A 325 -14.37 4.46 -28.71
N LEU A 326 -14.74 5.67 -28.25
CA LEU A 326 -14.42 6.91 -29.00
C LEU A 326 -12.92 7.21 -29.00
N ALA A 327 -12.23 6.91 -27.88
CA ALA A 327 -10.78 7.08 -27.80
C ALA A 327 -10.07 6.08 -28.72
N ASP A 328 -10.49 4.82 -28.70
CA ASP A 328 -9.89 3.74 -29.49
C ASP A 328 -10.10 3.99 -30.98
N GLU A 329 -11.35 4.29 -31.43
CA GLU A 329 -11.70 4.64 -32.83
C GLU A 329 -10.86 5.85 -33.34
N LEU A 330 -10.63 6.86 -32.47
CA LEU A 330 -9.85 8.02 -32.87
C LEU A 330 -8.36 7.67 -32.99
N ASN A 331 -7.82 6.92 -32.02
CA ASN A 331 -6.43 6.47 -32.06
C ASN A 331 -6.14 5.56 -33.28
N GLU A 332 -7.00 4.59 -33.57
CA GLU A 332 -6.88 3.69 -34.70
C GLU A 332 -6.95 4.46 -36.03
N ARG A 333 -7.89 5.40 -36.15
CA ARG A 333 -8.04 6.22 -37.33
C ARG A 333 -6.81 7.08 -37.62
N GLU A 334 -6.23 7.70 -36.58
CA GLU A 334 -5.06 8.54 -36.74
C GLU A 334 -3.80 7.69 -37.02
N LEU A 335 -3.66 6.52 -36.39
CA LEU A 335 -2.58 5.58 -36.66
C LEU A 335 -2.65 5.05 -38.11
N ALA A 336 -3.86 4.80 -38.63
CA ALA A 336 -4.06 4.33 -40.01
C ALA A 336 -3.65 5.35 -41.09
N LYS A 337 -3.64 6.65 -40.77
CA LYS A 337 -3.19 7.70 -41.69
C LYS A 337 -1.66 7.73 -41.90
N LEU A 338 -0.90 7.14 -40.98
CA LEU A 338 0.56 7.11 -41.08
C LEU A 338 0.97 6.08 -42.16
N PRO A 339 1.97 6.42 -43.00
CA PRO A 339 2.30 5.63 -44.20
C PRO A 339 2.93 4.27 -43.94
N ASP A 340 3.68 4.17 -42.82
CA ASP A 340 4.49 2.99 -42.53
C ASP A 340 3.65 1.81 -42.06
N GLU A 341 4.14 0.59 -42.24
CA GLU A 341 3.55 -0.61 -41.64
C GLU A 341 3.77 -0.57 -40.10
N PRO A 342 2.82 -1.08 -39.28
CA PRO A 342 2.94 -1.04 -37.84
C PRO A 342 3.99 -2.03 -37.34
N HIS A 343 4.90 -1.56 -36.50
CA HIS A 343 5.71 -2.42 -35.65
C HIS A 343 4.87 -2.97 -34.50
N VAL A 344 5.01 -4.27 -34.24
CA VAL A 344 4.19 -4.98 -33.26
C VAL A 344 5.06 -5.39 -32.08
N PHE A 345 4.70 -4.91 -30.88
CA PHE A 345 5.42 -5.23 -29.66
C PHE A 345 4.48 -5.95 -28.67
N THR A 346 4.73 -7.23 -28.47
CA THR A 346 3.97 -8.03 -27.50
C THR A 346 4.61 -7.94 -26.12
N ALA A 347 3.80 -7.82 -25.09
CA ALA A 347 4.24 -7.82 -23.71
C ALA A 347 4.77 -9.19 -23.30
N GLU A 348 5.83 -9.20 -22.49
CA GLU A 348 6.28 -10.40 -21.82
C GLU A 348 5.56 -10.51 -20.47
N ILE A 349 4.66 -11.49 -20.36
CA ILE A 349 3.87 -11.73 -19.15
C ILE A 349 4.42 -12.97 -18.45
N LYS A 350 4.90 -12.79 -17.21
CA LYS A 350 5.40 -13.89 -16.38
C LYS A 350 4.49 -14.14 -15.20
N LYS A 351 4.17 -15.41 -14.93
CA LYS A 351 3.32 -15.88 -13.83
C LYS A 351 1.91 -15.27 -13.90
N ASP A 352 1.33 -14.87 -12.75
CA ASP A 352 -0.04 -14.41 -12.63
C ASP A 352 -0.13 -12.87 -12.75
N PHE A 353 -0.50 -12.40 -13.94
CA PHE A 353 -0.80 -10.99 -14.19
C PHE A 353 -2.11 -10.89 -14.97
N PRO A 354 -3.25 -10.63 -14.30
CA PRO A 354 -4.57 -10.65 -14.93
C PRO A 354 -4.77 -9.54 -15.97
N VAL A 355 -5.50 -9.84 -17.05
CA VAL A 355 -5.76 -8.92 -18.18
C VAL A 355 -6.42 -7.60 -17.75
N ASN A 356 -7.33 -7.66 -16.78
CA ASN A 356 -8.07 -6.49 -16.29
C ASN A 356 -7.22 -5.45 -15.55
N ILE A 357 -5.96 -5.77 -15.24
CA ILE A 357 -5.01 -4.85 -14.62
C ILE A 357 -3.83 -4.49 -15.52
N TYR A 358 -3.89 -4.80 -16.81
CA TYR A 358 -2.81 -4.43 -17.73
C TYR A 358 -2.61 -2.90 -17.75
N PRO A 359 -1.37 -2.43 -17.51
CA PRO A 359 -1.05 -1.01 -17.44
C PRO A 359 -1.08 -0.33 -18.83
N THR A 360 -0.79 -1.11 -19.86
CA THR A 360 -0.92 -0.73 -21.27
C THR A 360 -1.41 -1.93 -22.08
N GLU A 361 -1.53 -1.78 -23.40
CA GLU A 361 -1.98 -2.86 -24.28
C GLU A 361 -0.96 -4.03 -24.28
N GLU A 362 -1.47 -5.27 -24.27
CA GLU A 362 -0.63 -6.46 -24.39
C GLU A 362 0.15 -6.45 -25.70
N THR A 363 -0.51 -6.06 -26.78
CA THR A 363 0.10 -5.90 -28.09
C THR A 363 0.01 -4.45 -28.53
N LEU A 364 1.15 -3.78 -28.59
CA LEU A 364 1.27 -2.40 -29.06
C LEU A 364 1.52 -2.39 -30.58
N TYR A 365 0.68 -1.68 -31.31
CA TYR A 365 0.84 -1.38 -32.74
C TYR A 365 1.32 0.07 -32.86
N LEU A 366 2.57 0.27 -33.23
CA LEU A 366 3.19 1.57 -33.30
C LEU A 366 3.81 1.81 -34.67
N LYS A 367 3.83 3.07 -35.11
CA LYS A 367 4.47 3.51 -36.37
C LYS A 367 5.35 4.73 -36.11
N THR A 368 6.32 4.97 -36.96
CA THR A 368 7.01 6.25 -37.02
C THR A 368 6.01 7.38 -37.22
N GLY A 369 6.13 8.49 -36.51
CA GLY A 369 5.15 9.58 -36.49
C GLY A 369 3.99 9.36 -35.54
N ALA A 370 3.83 8.18 -34.93
CA ALA A 370 2.75 7.94 -33.98
C ALA A 370 2.91 8.79 -32.72
N ARG A 371 1.79 9.39 -32.30
CA ARG A 371 1.72 10.12 -31.03
C ARG A 371 1.49 9.14 -29.91
N VAL A 372 2.38 9.21 -28.89
CA VAL A 372 2.37 8.32 -27.75
C VAL A 372 2.44 9.08 -26.45
N MET A 373 1.96 8.45 -25.40
CA MET A 373 2.03 8.93 -24.03
C MET A 373 2.74 7.90 -23.17
N PHE A 374 3.64 8.37 -22.30
CA PHE A 374 4.22 7.54 -21.26
C PHE A 374 3.18 7.22 -20.18
N VAL A 375 3.04 5.94 -19.84
CA VAL A 375 2.06 5.47 -18.83
C VAL A 375 2.69 5.18 -17.47
N ARG A 376 3.96 5.56 -17.28
CA ARG A 376 4.71 5.42 -16.04
C ARG A 376 5.75 6.53 -15.89
N ASN A 377 6.19 6.80 -14.66
CA ASN A 377 7.34 7.67 -14.42
C ASN A 377 8.65 6.93 -14.70
N ASP A 378 9.66 7.63 -15.20
CA ASP A 378 11.00 7.10 -15.34
C ASP A 378 11.61 6.75 -13.97
N ASP A 379 12.19 5.57 -13.89
CA ASP A 379 12.87 5.09 -12.68
C ASP A 379 14.28 5.66 -12.54
N GLN A 380 14.83 6.26 -13.62
CA GLN A 380 16.18 6.86 -13.65
C GLN A 380 16.20 8.25 -13.00
N LYS A 381 17.38 8.67 -12.54
CA LYS A 381 17.62 10.03 -12.05
C LYS A 381 18.77 10.68 -12.84
N PRO A 382 18.56 11.88 -13.43
CA PRO A 382 17.31 12.65 -13.46
C PRO A 382 16.25 11.97 -14.33
N ARG A 383 14.96 12.16 -13.99
CA ARG A 383 13.85 11.61 -14.76
C ARG A 383 13.76 12.26 -16.12
N ARG A 384 13.75 11.45 -17.18
CA ARG A 384 13.58 11.88 -18.57
C ARG A 384 12.11 12.07 -18.95
N PHE A 385 11.22 11.26 -18.35
CA PHE A 385 9.77 11.32 -18.57
C PHE A 385 8.97 11.05 -17.30
N TYR A 386 7.71 11.42 -17.36
CA TYR A 386 6.71 11.21 -16.30
C TYR A 386 5.42 10.63 -16.90
N ASN A 387 4.59 10.03 -16.05
CA ASN A 387 3.28 9.50 -16.47
C ASN A 387 2.39 10.62 -17.02
N GLY A 388 1.94 10.47 -18.27
CA GLY A 388 1.17 11.49 -19.00
C GLY A 388 2.02 12.37 -19.95
N LYS A 389 3.36 12.28 -19.95
CA LYS A 389 4.18 13.00 -20.92
C LYS A 389 3.93 12.47 -22.32
N ILE A 390 3.69 13.37 -23.26
CA ILE A 390 3.38 13.07 -24.67
C ILE A 390 4.61 13.30 -25.53
N GLY A 391 4.75 12.50 -26.56
CA GLY A 391 5.76 12.67 -27.59
C GLY A 391 5.37 12.02 -28.91
N VAL A 392 6.24 12.14 -29.90
CA VAL A 392 6.10 11.55 -31.23
C VAL A 392 7.21 10.52 -31.45
N ILE A 393 6.89 9.35 -31.94
CA ILE A 393 7.88 8.35 -32.31
C ILE A 393 8.65 8.85 -33.55
N THR A 394 9.96 9.05 -33.38
CA THR A 394 10.85 9.50 -34.48
C THR A 394 11.65 8.37 -35.10
N GLU A 395 11.95 7.35 -34.30
CA GLU A 395 12.67 6.15 -34.75
C GLU A 395 12.07 4.93 -34.08
N ILE A 396 11.84 3.87 -34.82
CA ILE A 396 11.28 2.62 -34.31
C ILE A 396 11.85 1.45 -35.12
N ASP A 397 12.37 0.47 -34.43
CA ASP A 397 12.77 -0.83 -34.97
C ASP A 397 12.35 -1.96 -34.00
N SER A 398 12.85 -3.18 -34.20
CA SER A 398 12.48 -4.35 -33.38
C SER A 398 12.88 -4.23 -31.90
N GLU A 399 13.90 -3.42 -31.57
CA GLU A 399 14.50 -3.36 -30.23
C GLU A 399 14.54 -1.93 -29.65
N LYS A 400 14.38 -0.91 -30.51
CA LYS A 400 14.55 0.49 -30.13
C LYS A 400 13.33 1.31 -30.51
N ILE A 401 12.90 2.14 -29.58
CA ILE A 401 11.88 3.18 -29.81
C ILE A 401 12.44 4.50 -29.31
N VAL A 402 12.49 5.51 -30.18
CA VAL A 402 12.84 6.88 -29.79
C VAL A 402 11.61 7.75 -29.87
N VAL A 403 11.32 8.43 -28.78
CA VAL A 403 10.18 9.35 -28.66
C VAL A 403 10.72 10.77 -28.50
N ARG A 404 10.38 11.66 -29.44
CA ARG A 404 10.65 13.08 -29.34
C ARG A 404 9.63 13.76 -28.48
N CYS A 405 10.11 14.36 -27.39
CA CYS A 405 9.34 15.21 -26.50
C CYS A 405 9.82 16.66 -26.59
N GLU A 406 9.14 17.59 -25.93
CA GLU A 406 9.52 19.01 -25.90
C GLU A 406 10.97 19.23 -25.38
N ASP A 407 11.43 18.41 -24.42
CA ASP A 407 12.74 18.52 -23.78
C ASP A 407 13.85 17.74 -24.52
N GLY A 408 13.52 17.08 -25.64
CA GLY A 408 14.45 16.28 -26.44
C GLY A 408 14.01 14.86 -26.72
N ASP A 409 14.87 14.12 -27.39
CA ASP A 409 14.63 12.74 -27.81
C ASP A 409 14.90 11.76 -26.63
N ILE A 410 13.99 10.82 -26.42
CA ILE A 410 14.05 9.83 -25.33
C ILE A 410 14.07 8.44 -25.95
N GLU A 411 15.16 7.71 -25.77
CA GLU A 411 15.19 6.28 -26.06
C GLU A 411 14.42 5.53 -24.98
N VAL A 412 13.36 4.82 -25.40
CA VAL A 412 12.41 4.15 -24.50
C VAL A 412 12.80 2.69 -24.36
N THR A 413 12.92 2.22 -23.14
CA THR A 413 13.17 0.82 -22.81
C THR A 413 11.90 0.18 -22.25
N ARG A 414 11.79 -1.15 -22.38
CA ARG A 414 10.71 -1.90 -21.74
C ARG A 414 10.80 -1.74 -20.24
N MET A 415 9.65 -1.56 -19.59
CA MET A 415 9.53 -1.46 -18.13
C MET A 415 8.73 -2.62 -17.57
N VAL A 416 9.02 -2.97 -16.34
CA VAL A 416 8.37 -4.07 -15.63
C VAL A 416 7.33 -3.50 -14.67
N TRP A 417 6.09 -3.96 -14.78
CA TRP A 417 5.05 -3.76 -13.76
C TRP A 417 4.87 -5.06 -12.99
N GLU A 418 4.66 -4.92 -11.71
CA GLU A 418 4.52 -6.04 -10.78
C GLU A 418 3.05 -6.14 -10.34
N ASN A 419 2.48 -7.32 -10.48
CA ASN A 419 1.26 -7.67 -9.78
C ASN A 419 1.65 -8.15 -8.39
N ILE A 420 1.40 -7.34 -7.38
CA ILE A 420 1.75 -7.68 -6.00
C ILE A 420 0.57 -8.33 -5.27
N ARG A 421 0.90 -9.18 -4.34
CA ARG A 421 0.00 -9.68 -3.32
C ARG A 421 0.60 -9.37 -1.96
N TYR A 422 -0.22 -8.85 -1.07
CA TYR A 422 0.19 -8.76 0.32
C TYR A 422 0.24 -10.16 0.92
N LYS A 423 1.38 -10.48 1.51
CA LYS A 423 1.64 -11.74 2.19
C LYS A 423 2.05 -11.39 3.61
N GLU A 424 1.49 -12.13 4.55
CA GLU A 424 2.05 -12.13 5.89
C GLU A 424 3.28 -13.02 5.88
N ASP A 425 4.38 -12.50 6.38
CA ASP A 425 5.52 -13.32 6.72
C ASP A 425 5.11 -14.24 7.88
N GLU A 426 5.05 -15.54 7.63
CA GLU A 426 4.60 -16.55 8.59
C GLU A 426 5.43 -16.53 9.88
N LYS A 427 6.64 -15.97 9.84
CA LYS A 427 7.55 -15.89 10.97
C LYS A 427 7.36 -14.61 11.78
N THR A 428 7.12 -13.49 11.10
CA THR A 428 7.16 -12.16 11.72
C THR A 428 5.78 -11.53 11.91
N GLY A 429 4.73 -12.05 11.25
CA GLY A 429 3.40 -11.41 11.19
C GLY A 429 3.41 -10.08 10.45
N LYS A 430 4.56 -9.68 9.87
CA LYS A 430 4.67 -8.47 9.06
C LYS A 430 4.01 -8.68 7.71
N ILE A 431 3.30 -7.67 7.26
CA ILE A 431 2.72 -7.68 5.93
C ILE A 431 3.77 -7.21 4.93
N ASP A 432 4.26 -8.14 4.12
CA ASP A 432 5.19 -7.89 3.03
C ASP A 432 4.51 -8.02 1.67
N GLU A 433 5.17 -7.56 0.63
CA GLU A 433 4.69 -7.64 -0.75
C GLU A 433 5.33 -8.84 -1.45
N GLU A 434 4.50 -9.70 -2.04
CA GLU A 434 4.92 -10.81 -2.88
C GLU A 434 4.55 -10.53 -4.33
N ILE A 435 5.50 -10.61 -5.23
CA ILE A 435 5.26 -10.44 -6.67
C ILE A 435 4.62 -11.72 -7.20
N LEU A 436 3.34 -11.64 -7.59
CA LEU A 436 2.60 -12.74 -8.19
C LEU A 436 2.96 -12.95 -9.65
N GLY A 437 3.19 -11.88 -10.37
CA GLY A 437 3.55 -11.89 -11.76
C GLY A 437 4.06 -10.54 -12.23
N THR A 438 4.64 -10.52 -13.41
CA THR A 438 5.16 -9.30 -14.02
C THR A 438 4.63 -9.14 -15.43
N PHE A 439 4.41 -7.89 -15.80
CA PHE A 439 4.06 -7.45 -17.14
C PHE A 439 5.18 -6.55 -17.65
N THR A 440 5.89 -6.97 -18.68
CA THR A 440 7.02 -6.23 -19.25
C THR A 440 6.67 -5.74 -20.64
N GLN A 441 6.59 -4.42 -20.82
CA GLN A 441 6.25 -3.78 -22.07
C GLN A 441 6.88 -2.39 -22.17
N TYR A 442 6.92 -1.78 -23.34
CA TYR A 442 7.21 -0.37 -23.48
C TYR A 442 6.16 0.45 -22.73
N PRO A 443 6.55 1.43 -21.92
CA PRO A 443 5.62 2.24 -21.11
C PRO A 443 4.90 3.28 -21.95
N LEU A 444 4.35 2.86 -23.08
CA LEU A 444 3.73 3.71 -24.09
C LEU A 444 2.27 3.31 -24.36
N ARG A 445 1.48 4.28 -24.76
CA ARG A 445 0.13 4.13 -25.29
C ARG A 445 -0.09 5.18 -26.38
N LEU A 446 -0.91 4.86 -27.39
CA LEU A 446 -1.35 5.86 -28.37
C LEU A 446 -2.04 7.03 -27.66
N ALA A 447 -1.77 8.25 -28.09
CA ALA A 447 -2.13 9.46 -27.38
C ALA A 447 -2.75 10.56 -28.25
N TRP A 448 -3.48 10.22 -29.31
CA TRP A 448 -4.37 11.18 -29.95
C TRP A 448 -5.63 11.40 -29.12
N ALA A 449 -6.11 10.33 -28.46
CA ALA A 449 -7.22 10.40 -27.53
C ALA A 449 -7.06 9.47 -26.34
N VAL A 450 -7.64 9.87 -25.18
CA VAL A 450 -7.74 9.07 -23.96
C VAL A 450 -9.05 9.38 -23.26
N THR A 451 -9.59 8.43 -22.48
CA THR A 451 -10.80 8.73 -21.72
C THR A 451 -10.50 9.56 -20.48
N ILE A 452 -11.48 10.37 -20.05
CA ILE A 452 -11.41 11.16 -18.82
C ILE A 452 -11.07 10.26 -17.61
N HIS A 453 -11.66 9.07 -17.54
CA HIS A 453 -11.37 8.08 -16.49
C HIS A 453 -9.91 7.61 -16.50
N LYS A 454 -9.38 7.23 -17.68
CA LYS A 454 -7.98 6.80 -17.82
C LYS A 454 -7.00 7.95 -17.66
N SER A 455 -7.43 9.21 -17.83
CA SER A 455 -6.62 10.40 -17.60
C SER A 455 -6.51 10.79 -16.11
N GLN A 456 -7.25 10.12 -15.23
CA GLN A 456 -7.17 10.38 -13.79
C GLN A 456 -5.76 10.15 -13.26
N GLY A 457 -5.25 11.08 -12.46
CA GLY A 457 -3.85 11.07 -12.01
C GLY A 457 -2.84 11.64 -13.02
N LEU A 458 -3.17 11.73 -14.32
CA LEU A 458 -2.29 12.27 -15.35
C LEU A 458 -2.29 13.81 -15.39
N THR A 459 -1.31 14.37 -16.09
CA THR A 459 -1.20 15.82 -16.30
C THR A 459 -0.74 16.07 -17.72
N PHE A 460 -1.41 16.98 -18.43
CA PHE A 460 -1.13 17.34 -19.80
C PHE A 460 -0.86 18.84 -19.91
N ASP A 461 -0.09 19.22 -20.89
CA ASP A 461 0.14 20.63 -21.21
C ASP A 461 -0.95 21.18 -22.12
N LYS A 462 -1.47 20.37 -23.06
CA LYS A 462 -2.47 20.76 -24.06
C LYS A 462 -3.55 19.67 -24.23
N VAL A 463 -4.84 20.06 -24.16
CA VAL A 463 -5.98 19.13 -24.23
C VAL A 463 -7.13 19.68 -25.08
N ILE A 464 -7.83 18.79 -25.79
CA ILE A 464 -9.16 19.06 -26.36
C ILE A 464 -10.20 18.38 -25.47
N ILE A 465 -11.23 19.10 -25.05
CA ILE A 465 -12.28 18.57 -24.18
C ILE A 465 -13.65 18.75 -24.87
N ASP A 466 -14.40 17.65 -25.02
CA ASP A 466 -15.80 17.68 -25.39
C ASP A 466 -16.68 17.67 -24.12
N ALA A 467 -16.97 18.85 -23.62
CA ALA A 467 -17.70 19.02 -22.36
C ALA A 467 -19.21 18.69 -22.50
N ALA A 468 -19.80 18.85 -23.69
CA ALA A 468 -21.22 18.56 -23.92
C ALA A 468 -21.59 17.08 -23.83
N ARG A 469 -20.59 16.18 -23.92
CA ARG A 469 -20.76 14.72 -23.78
C ARG A 469 -20.48 14.20 -22.38
N ALA A 470 -20.17 15.08 -21.42
CA ALA A 470 -20.04 14.69 -20.03
C ALA A 470 -21.42 14.25 -19.49
N PHE A 471 -21.50 13.04 -18.92
CA PHE A 471 -22.75 12.44 -18.47
C PHE A 471 -22.80 12.19 -16.95
N ALA A 472 -21.70 12.43 -16.26
CA ALA A 472 -21.60 12.23 -14.80
C ALA A 472 -20.99 13.45 -14.12
N ALA A 473 -21.47 13.71 -12.90
CA ALA A 473 -20.93 14.73 -12.02
C ALA A 473 -19.40 14.61 -11.89
N GLY A 474 -18.72 15.73 -11.86
CA GLY A 474 -17.27 15.80 -11.72
C GLY A 474 -16.44 15.53 -12.98
N GLN A 475 -17.01 14.99 -14.07
CA GLN A 475 -16.23 14.68 -15.29
C GLN A 475 -15.60 15.92 -15.91
N VAL A 476 -16.33 17.03 -15.97
CA VAL A 476 -15.83 18.30 -16.52
C VAL A 476 -14.66 18.82 -15.66
N TYR A 477 -14.83 18.83 -14.34
CA TYR A 477 -13.76 19.20 -13.42
C TYR A 477 -12.53 18.31 -13.57
N VAL A 478 -12.73 16.98 -13.66
CA VAL A 478 -11.61 16.05 -13.87
C VAL A 478 -10.90 16.36 -15.19
N ALA A 479 -11.62 16.58 -16.29
CA ALA A 479 -11.02 16.88 -17.57
C ALA A 479 -10.24 18.19 -17.57
N LEU A 480 -10.83 19.29 -17.07
CA LEU A 480 -10.18 20.59 -16.97
C LEU A 480 -8.94 20.53 -16.07
N SER A 481 -9.05 19.84 -14.94
CA SER A 481 -7.94 19.72 -13.97
C SER A 481 -6.77 18.86 -14.45
N ARG A 482 -6.88 18.18 -15.59
CA ARG A 482 -5.76 17.49 -16.24
C ARG A 482 -4.75 18.46 -16.85
N CYS A 483 -5.19 19.63 -17.28
CA CYS A 483 -4.31 20.62 -17.88
C CYS A 483 -3.55 21.46 -16.83
N ARG A 484 -2.33 21.88 -17.18
CA ARG A 484 -1.52 22.76 -16.31
C ARG A 484 -1.95 24.19 -16.37
N THR A 485 -2.36 24.67 -17.55
CA THR A 485 -2.74 26.07 -17.80
C THR A 485 -4.05 26.17 -18.53
N LEU A 486 -4.71 27.32 -18.44
CA LEU A 486 -5.94 27.58 -19.17
C LEU A 486 -5.70 27.66 -20.70
N GLU A 487 -4.55 28.19 -21.11
CA GLU A 487 -4.17 28.34 -22.52
C GLU A 487 -4.05 27.01 -23.24
N GLY A 488 -3.64 25.96 -22.52
CA GLY A 488 -3.54 24.59 -23.06
C GLY A 488 -4.88 23.92 -23.29
N ILE A 489 -6.01 24.54 -22.96
CA ILE A 489 -7.33 23.94 -23.11
C ILE A 489 -7.99 24.44 -24.41
N VAL A 490 -8.51 23.49 -25.17
CA VAL A 490 -9.46 23.72 -26.29
C VAL A 490 -10.78 23.04 -25.96
N LEU A 491 -11.88 23.76 -25.98
CA LEU A 491 -13.21 23.19 -25.84
C LEU A 491 -13.82 22.98 -27.23
N SER A 492 -14.19 21.74 -27.54
CA SER A 492 -14.90 21.42 -28.80
C SER A 492 -16.40 21.72 -28.71
N SER A 493 -16.94 21.90 -27.49
CA SER A 493 -18.31 22.26 -27.18
C SER A 493 -18.37 23.34 -26.13
N LYS A 494 -19.41 24.20 -26.18
CA LYS A 494 -19.63 25.25 -25.17
C LYS A 494 -20.17 24.66 -23.87
N LEU A 495 -19.82 25.30 -22.76
CA LEU A 495 -20.30 24.93 -21.41
C LEU A 495 -21.67 25.54 -21.05
N ASP A 496 -22.30 26.32 -21.95
CA ASP A 496 -23.54 27.03 -21.63
C ASP A 496 -24.73 26.10 -21.29
N TYR A 497 -24.69 24.86 -21.77
CA TYR A 497 -25.74 23.84 -21.59
C TYR A 497 -25.32 22.67 -20.71
N VAL A 498 -24.10 22.69 -20.13
CA VAL A 498 -23.65 21.65 -19.23
C VAL A 498 -24.09 22.05 -17.83
N GLU A 499 -25.06 21.33 -17.30
CA GLU A 499 -25.33 21.38 -15.87
C GLU A 499 -24.11 20.80 -15.16
N LEU A 500 -23.31 21.70 -14.57
CA LEU A 500 -22.23 21.31 -13.64
C LEU A 500 -22.93 20.87 -12.36
N ASP A 501 -23.52 19.65 -12.40
CA ASP A 501 -24.30 19.18 -11.26
C ASP A 501 -23.37 18.48 -10.26
N ASN A 502 -23.20 19.09 -9.09
CA ASN A 502 -22.62 18.41 -7.95
C ASN A 502 -23.74 17.79 -7.13
N ASP A 503 -23.57 16.55 -6.74
CA ASP A 503 -24.52 15.87 -5.87
C ASP A 503 -24.70 16.70 -4.56
N PRO A 504 -25.92 17.12 -4.22
CA PRO A 504 -26.16 17.92 -3.01
C PRO A 504 -25.71 17.21 -1.72
N SER A 505 -25.61 15.89 -1.72
CA SER A 505 -25.12 15.12 -0.57
C SER A 505 -23.61 15.31 -0.37
N VAL A 506 -22.82 15.47 -1.45
CA VAL A 506 -21.40 15.76 -1.40
C VAL A 506 -21.17 17.15 -0.79
N LEU A 507 -21.90 18.16 -1.24
CA LEU A 507 -21.81 19.51 -0.69
C LEU A 507 -22.14 19.53 0.81
N ARG A 508 -23.27 18.94 1.20
CA ARG A 508 -23.65 18.84 2.63
C ARG A 508 -22.59 18.13 3.46
N TYR A 509 -22.01 17.05 2.94
CA TYR A 509 -20.98 16.30 3.64
C TYR A 509 -19.71 17.12 3.84
N THR A 510 -19.24 17.84 2.80
CA THR A 510 -18.03 18.67 2.88
C THR A 510 -18.23 19.90 3.78
N ASP A 511 -19.37 20.57 3.69
CA ASP A 511 -19.69 21.76 4.49
C ASP A 511 -19.86 21.45 5.99
N SER A 512 -20.24 20.21 6.32
CA SER A 512 -20.41 19.75 7.71
C SER A 512 -19.09 19.45 8.42
N GLN A 513 -17.95 19.48 7.72
CA GLN A 513 -16.67 19.04 8.28
C GLN A 513 -16.06 20.08 9.24
N PRO A 514 -15.33 19.63 10.27
CA PRO A 514 -14.71 20.51 11.24
C PRO A 514 -13.56 21.34 10.63
N SER A 515 -13.34 22.53 11.13
CA SER A 515 -12.21 23.38 10.74
C SER A 515 -10.85 22.76 11.15
N VAL A 516 -9.77 23.20 10.48
CA VAL A 516 -8.39 22.74 10.74
C VAL A 516 -7.99 22.96 12.20
N GLU A 517 -8.41 24.08 12.81
CA GLU A 517 -8.12 24.40 14.22
C GLU A 517 -8.76 23.37 15.16
N ARG A 518 -10.00 22.96 14.88
CA ARG A 518 -10.70 21.95 15.66
C ARG A 518 -10.06 20.58 15.54
N ILE A 519 -9.59 20.23 14.35
CA ILE A 519 -8.82 18.99 14.10
C ILE A 519 -7.51 19.04 14.88
N GLN A 520 -6.78 20.15 14.85
CA GLN A 520 -5.55 20.33 15.60
C GLN A 520 -5.75 20.16 17.11
N GLN A 521 -6.85 20.69 17.65
CA GLN A 521 -7.21 20.52 19.07
C GLN A 521 -7.50 19.05 19.44
N ALA A 522 -8.00 18.25 18.52
CA ALA A 522 -8.32 16.84 18.74
C ALA A 522 -7.05 15.93 18.76
N LEU A 523 -5.94 16.36 18.15
CA LEU A 523 -4.73 15.54 17.99
C LEU A 523 -4.12 15.06 19.32
N PRO A 524 -3.94 15.89 20.37
CA PRO A 524 -3.37 15.40 21.64
C PRO A 524 -4.21 14.30 22.29
N THR A 525 -5.55 14.44 22.22
CA THR A 525 -6.48 13.44 22.76
C THR A 525 -6.40 12.15 21.97
N ALA A 526 -6.40 12.24 20.63
CA ALA A 526 -6.31 11.07 19.74
C ALA A 526 -4.98 10.30 19.93
N ARG A 527 -3.86 11.00 20.12
CA ARG A 527 -2.58 10.38 20.46
C ARG A 527 -2.65 9.64 21.80
N LYS A 528 -3.28 10.26 22.80
CA LYS A 528 -3.45 9.66 24.11
C LYS A 528 -4.31 8.40 24.06
N GLU A 529 -5.42 8.44 23.33
CA GLU A 529 -6.28 7.27 23.09
C GLU A 529 -5.51 6.13 22.43
N TYR A 530 -4.70 6.45 21.42
CA TYR A 530 -3.86 5.45 20.75
C TYR A 530 -2.81 4.86 21.69
N GLU A 531 -2.16 5.68 22.51
CA GLU A 531 -1.23 5.22 23.53
C GLU A 531 -1.91 4.25 24.51
N ILE A 532 -3.11 4.61 25.01
CA ILE A 532 -3.92 3.74 25.87
C ILE A 532 -4.24 2.41 25.17
N GLN A 533 -4.61 2.46 23.90
CA GLN A 533 -4.91 1.26 23.11
C GLN A 533 -3.69 0.35 22.97
N LEU A 534 -2.52 0.90 22.64
CA LEU A 534 -1.26 0.16 22.50
C LEU A 534 -0.85 -0.52 23.81
N PHE A 535 -0.84 0.23 24.92
CA PHE A 535 -0.48 -0.34 26.21
C PHE A 535 -1.50 -1.37 26.72
N SER A 536 -2.80 -1.12 26.52
CA SER A 536 -3.85 -2.06 26.90
C SER A 536 -3.78 -3.37 26.13
N ALA A 537 -3.35 -3.34 24.86
CA ALA A 537 -3.20 -4.54 24.02
C ALA A 537 -2.15 -5.53 24.55
N LEU A 538 -1.13 -5.04 25.30
CA LEU A 538 -0.15 -5.91 25.94
C LEU A 538 -0.81 -6.84 26.96
N PHE A 539 -1.80 -6.33 27.69
CA PHE A 539 -2.53 -7.02 28.74
C PHE A 539 -3.90 -7.53 28.27
N ASP A 540 -3.99 -7.98 27.01
CA ASP A 540 -5.19 -8.57 26.41
C ASP A 540 -4.86 -9.98 25.91
N PHE A 541 -5.41 -11.01 26.59
CA PHE A 541 -5.21 -12.42 26.30
C PHE A 541 -6.41 -13.08 25.59
N HIS A 542 -7.40 -12.31 25.12
CA HIS A 542 -8.55 -12.87 24.40
C HIS A 542 -8.16 -13.63 23.14
N ARG A 543 -7.08 -13.19 22.45
CA ARG A 543 -6.57 -13.90 21.27
C ARG A 543 -6.02 -15.27 21.62
N THR A 544 -5.25 -15.39 22.70
CA THR A 544 -4.74 -16.70 23.16
C THR A 544 -5.87 -17.66 23.53
N LEU A 545 -6.89 -17.17 24.23
CA LEU A 545 -8.11 -17.93 24.55
C LEU A 545 -8.84 -18.37 23.26
N SER A 546 -9.01 -17.47 22.31
CA SER A 546 -9.67 -17.77 21.03
C SER A 546 -8.91 -18.83 20.22
N LEU A 547 -7.59 -18.78 20.19
CA LEU A 547 -6.75 -19.77 19.49
C LEU A 547 -6.87 -21.14 20.14
N VAL A 548 -6.80 -21.23 21.47
CA VAL A 548 -6.95 -22.48 22.20
C VAL A 548 -8.35 -23.09 21.96
N GLU A 549 -9.39 -22.27 22.01
CA GLU A 549 -10.76 -22.75 21.76
C GLU A 549 -10.98 -23.23 20.31
N GLN A 550 -10.37 -22.56 19.33
CA GLN A 550 -10.41 -23.00 17.94
C GLN A 550 -9.71 -24.36 17.76
N MET A 551 -8.50 -24.51 18.30
CA MET A 551 -7.77 -25.77 18.28
C MET A 551 -8.54 -26.89 19.01
N ARG A 552 -9.12 -26.58 20.16
CA ARG A 552 -9.95 -27.51 20.94
C ARG A 552 -11.14 -28.01 20.13
N LYS A 553 -11.89 -27.13 19.47
CA LYS A 553 -13.02 -27.50 18.59
C LYS A 553 -12.57 -28.41 17.45
N MET A 554 -11.42 -28.13 16.86
CA MET A 554 -10.86 -28.98 15.80
C MET A 554 -10.52 -30.39 16.33
N VAL A 555 -9.86 -30.49 17.47
CA VAL A 555 -9.47 -31.78 18.08
C VAL A 555 -10.69 -32.60 18.47
N VAL A 556 -11.71 -31.98 19.05
CA VAL A 556 -12.98 -32.66 19.43
C VAL A 556 -13.75 -33.16 18.22
N SER A 557 -13.74 -32.41 17.11
CA SER A 557 -14.51 -32.76 15.91
C SER A 557 -13.83 -33.76 14.97
N LYS A 558 -12.54 -34.07 15.18
CA LYS A 558 -11.73 -34.86 14.26
C LYS A 558 -10.95 -35.98 14.98
N VAL A 559 -11.11 -37.21 14.53
CA VAL A 559 -10.44 -38.39 15.09
C VAL A 559 -8.95 -38.47 14.73
N SER A 560 -8.43 -37.58 13.91
CA SER A 560 -7.07 -37.58 13.39
C SER A 560 -6.00 -37.16 14.42
N PHE A 561 -6.37 -36.60 15.55
CA PHE A 561 -5.44 -36.16 16.59
C PHE A 561 -5.18 -37.24 17.64
N ASN A 562 -3.96 -37.23 18.22
CA ASN A 562 -3.63 -38.13 19.32
C ASN A 562 -4.37 -37.74 20.61
N VAL A 563 -4.45 -38.70 21.54
CA VAL A 563 -5.23 -38.57 22.79
C VAL A 563 -4.69 -37.48 23.71
N GLU A 564 -3.40 -37.17 23.62
CA GLU A 564 -2.72 -36.16 24.49
C GLU A 564 -3.03 -34.71 24.10
N CYS A 565 -3.55 -34.49 22.87
CA CYS A 565 -3.78 -33.14 22.34
C CYS A 565 -4.87 -32.39 23.10
N LEU A 566 -6.00 -33.05 23.37
CA LEU A 566 -7.12 -32.41 24.08
C LEU A 566 -6.79 -32.04 25.54
N PRO A 567 -6.22 -32.94 26.35
CA PRO A 567 -5.75 -32.59 27.72
C PRO A 567 -4.73 -31.45 27.76
N PHE A 568 -3.83 -31.39 26.76
CA PHE A 568 -2.89 -30.29 26.63
C PHE A 568 -3.60 -28.94 26.43
N LEU A 569 -4.57 -28.87 25.51
CA LEU A 569 -5.34 -27.66 25.26
C LEU A 569 -6.25 -27.29 26.44
N ASP A 570 -6.88 -28.28 27.07
CA ASP A 570 -7.70 -28.08 28.26
C ASP A 570 -6.89 -27.55 29.46
N ALA A 571 -5.60 -27.88 29.54
CA ALA A 571 -4.71 -27.33 30.57
C ALA A 571 -4.27 -25.88 30.31
N LEU A 572 -4.28 -25.43 29.05
CA LEU A 572 -3.94 -24.03 28.70
C LEU A 572 -5.09 -23.07 28.94
N GLN A 573 -6.33 -23.51 28.77
CA GLN A 573 -7.50 -22.67 28.84
C GLN A 573 -7.68 -21.96 30.19
N PRO A 574 -7.62 -22.62 31.37
CA PRO A 574 -7.72 -21.97 32.67
C PRO A 574 -6.60 -20.96 32.94
N VAL A 575 -5.38 -21.26 32.47
CA VAL A 575 -4.23 -20.35 32.63
C VAL A 575 -4.47 -19.03 31.93
N PHE A 576 -4.88 -19.06 30.65
CA PHE A 576 -5.18 -17.83 29.93
C PHE A 576 -6.43 -17.11 30.44
N THR A 577 -7.40 -17.84 30.97
CA THR A 577 -8.59 -17.26 31.62
C THR A 577 -8.21 -16.50 32.89
N GLU A 578 -7.33 -17.04 33.70
CA GLU A 578 -6.80 -16.39 34.90
C GLU A 578 -6.02 -15.13 34.53
N TRP A 579 -5.10 -15.22 33.55
CA TRP A 579 -4.35 -14.05 33.07
C TRP A 579 -5.26 -12.95 32.54
N GLN A 580 -6.29 -13.31 31.79
CA GLN A 580 -7.28 -12.34 31.31
C GLN A 580 -8.02 -11.67 32.47
N SER A 581 -8.45 -12.42 33.45
CA SER A 581 -9.15 -11.87 34.62
C SER A 581 -8.27 -10.87 35.41
N ILE A 582 -6.98 -11.16 35.55
CA ILE A 582 -6.03 -10.24 36.21
C ILE A 582 -5.80 -9.00 35.35
N ALA A 583 -5.64 -9.20 34.04
CA ALA A 583 -5.44 -8.13 33.08
C ALA A 583 -6.66 -7.17 33.03
N ASP A 584 -7.88 -7.71 33.08
CA ASP A 584 -9.12 -6.92 33.09
C ASP A 584 -9.25 -6.02 34.32
N LYS A 585 -8.67 -6.40 35.45
CA LYS A 585 -8.59 -5.55 36.66
C LYS A 585 -7.52 -4.46 36.52
N PHE A 586 -6.42 -4.76 35.81
CA PHE A 586 -5.30 -3.82 35.66
C PHE A 586 -5.54 -2.77 34.57
N ARG A 587 -6.18 -3.13 33.44
CA ARG A 587 -6.41 -2.24 32.30
C ARG A 587 -7.12 -0.92 32.64
N PRO A 588 -8.20 -0.88 33.48
CA PRO A 588 -8.78 0.39 33.90
C PRO A 588 -7.84 1.27 34.73
N GLN A 589 -6.98 0.66 35.56
CA GLN A 589 -5.97 1.40 36.32
C GLN A 589 -4.93 1.99 35.37
N LEU A 590 -4.44 1.21 34.42
CA LEU A 590 -3.52 1.64 33.38
C LEU A 590 -4.07 2.82 32.59
N THR A 591 -5.35 2.75 32.19
CA THR A 591 -6.03 3.85 31.49
C THR A 591 -6.03 5.13 32.32
N LYS A 592 -6.35 5.05 33.61
CA LYS A 592 -6.31 6.21 34.52
C LYS A 592 -4.92 6.80 34.63
N LEU A 593 -3.88 5.97 34.75
CA LEU A 593 -2.49 6.42 34.85
C LEU A 593 -2.02 7.14 33.60
N LEU A 594 -2.37 6.58 32.44
CA LEU A 594 -2.08 7.21 31.14
C LEU A 594 -2.78 8.55 30.99
N LEU A 595 -4.04 8.68 31.41
CA LEU A 595 -4.81 9.92 31.34
C LEU A 595 -4.25 10.98 32.31
N ASN A 596 -3.89 10.61 33.52
CA ASN A 596 -3.38 11.55 34.53
C ASN A 596 -1.97 12.08 34.21
N GLY A 597 -1.20 11.41 33.36
CA GLY A 597 0.11 11.87 32.91
C GLY A 597 1.23 11.74 33.95
N ASP A 598 1.01 11.04 35.07
CA ASP A 598 2.04 10.73 36.04
C ASP A 598 2.96 9.63 35.51
N LYS A 599 4.05 10.05 34.90
CA LYS A 599 5.01 9.14 34.26
C LYS A 599 5.73 8.24 35.26
N SER A 600 5.96 8.70 36.51
CA SER A 600 6.66 7.93 37.52
C SER A 600 5.81 6.76 38.00
N LEU A 601 4.56 7.02 38.37
CA LEU A 601 3.62 6.01 38.81
C LEU A 601 3.22 5.06 37.68
N LEU A 602 3.07 5.57 36.45
CA LEU A 602 2.83 4.75 35.26
C LEU A 602 3.96 3.74 35.06
N ARG A 603 5.22 4.21 35.12
CA ARG A 603 6.39 3.35 35.00
C ARG A 603 6.41 2.27 36.08
N GLU A 604 6.26 2.65 37.35
CA GLU A 604 6.24 1.71 38.48
C GLU A 604 5.20 0.61 38.26
N ARG A 605 3.97 0.98 37.91
CA ARG A 605 2.84 0.04 37.70
C ARG A 605 3.02 -0.83 36.49
N LEU A 606 3.54 -0.29 35.38
CA LEU A 606 3.87 -1.08 34.20
C LEU A 606 5.00 -2.08 34.48
N HIS A 607 6.08 -1.67 35.19
CA HIS A 607 7.14 -2.57 35.56
C HIS A 607 6.65 -3.70 36.48
N ALA A 608 5.79 -3.38 37.46
CA ALA A 608 5.20 -4.39 38.32
C ALA A 608 4.32 -5.39 37.57
N ALA A 609 3.45 -4.90 36.63
CA ALA A 609 2.62 -5.75 35.83
C ALA A 609 3.41 -6.61 34.84
N CYS A 610 4.38 -6.04 34.15
CA CYS A 610 5.28 -6.78 33.26
C CYS A 610 6.13 -7.81 34.04
N GLY A 611 6.64 -7.43 35.20
CA GLY A 611 7.39 -8.32 36.12
C GLY A 611 6.54 -9.50 36.62
N TYR A 612 5.24 -9.32 36.74
CA TYR A 612 4.30 -10.40 37.09
C TYR A 612 4.05 -11.34 35.91
N PHE A 613 3.72 -10.82 34.73
CA PHE A 613 3.28 -11.64 33.59
C PHE A 613 4.45 -12.37 32.90
N VAL A 614 5.61 -11.74 32.72
CA VAL A 614 6.73 -12.33 31.96
C VAL A 614 7.20 -13.67 32.53
N PRO A 615 7.43 -13.82 33.85
CA PRO A 615 7.82 -15.12 34.43
C PRO A 615 6.73 -16.21 34.30
N LEU A 616 5.46 -15.84 34.28
CA LEU A 616 4.35 -16.76 34.10
C LEU A 616 4.22 -17.23 32.64
N MET A 617 4.47 -16.35 31.69
CA MET A 617 4.39 -16.67 30.25
C MET A 617 5.51 -17.59 29.79
N GLN A 618 6.73 -17.45 30.32
CA GLN A 618 7.91 -18.18 29.86
C GLN A 618 7.75 -19.70 29.92
N PRO A 619 7.33 -20.33 31.04
CA PRO A 619 7.10 -21.78 31.08
C PRO A 619 5.94 -22.23 30.23
N VAL A 620 4.91 -21.39 30.03
CA VAL A 620 3.79 -21.72 29.15
C VAL A 620 4.22 -21.69 27.69
N ALA A 621 4.99 -20.70 27.28
CA ALA A 621 5.56 -20.63 25.93
C ALA A 621 6.45 -21.85 25.63
N GLN A 622 7.25 -22.30 26.61
CA GLN A 622 8.05 -23.54 26.47
C GLN A 622 7.16 -24.78 26.33
N LYS A 623 6.09 -24.89 27.12
CA LYS A 623 5.13 -26.00 26.99
C LYS A 623 4.46 -26.02 25.61
N ILE A 624 4.17 -24.85 25.03
CA ILE A 624 3.61 -24.75 23.69
C ILE A 624 4.67 -25.14 22.64
N ALA A 625 5.92 -24.78 22.80
CA ALA A 625 7.01 -25.23 21.93
C ALA A 625 7.19 -26.74 21.94
N ASP A 626 7.08 -27.36 23.11
CA ASP A 626 7.25 -28.82 23.33
C ASP A 626 5.92 -29.59 23.26
N HIS A 627 4.89 -29.02 22.63
CA HIS A 627 3.53 -29.57 22.61
C HIS A 627 3.45 -31.07 22.20
N PRO A 628 2.61 -31.89 22.83
CA PRO A 628 2.49 -33.30 22.53
C PRO A 628 1.61 -33.62 21.32
N CYS A 629 0.93 -32.61 20.75
CA CYS A 629 -0.07 -32.80 19.69
C CYS A 629 0.56 -33.41 18.43
N ARG A 630 -0.08 -34.49 17.94
CA ARG A 630 0.26 -35.17 16.67
C ARG A 630 -1.02 -35.34 15.88
N CYS A 631 -0.95 -35.09 14.58
CA CYS A 631 -2.06 -35.30 13.66
C CYS A 631 -1.69 -36.29 12.57
N LYS A 632 -2.52 -37.33 12.37
CA LYS A 632 -2.31 -38.38 11.34
C LYS A 632 -2.73 -37.90 9.96
N ASN A 633 -3.70 -36.98 9.87
CA ASN A 633 -4.20 -36.44 8.61
C ASN A 633 -3.44 -35.16 8.25
N LYS A 634 -2.81 -35.13 7.07
CA LYS A 634 -2.04 -33.97 6.60
C LYS A 634 -2.91 -32.70 6.39
N ALA A 635 -4.18 -32.85 5.98
CA ALA A 635 -5.08 -31.71 5.80
C ALA A 635 -5.42 -31.05 7.15
N ASP A 636 -5.72 -31.89 8.17
CA ASP A 636 -6.03 -31.42 9.50
C ASP A 636 -4.80 -30.82 10.20
N ALA A 637 -3.61 -31.40 9.98
CA ALA A 637 -2.35 -30.86 10.46
C ALA A 637 -2.08 -29.48 9.85
N LYS A 638 -2.34 -29.30 8.55
CA LYS A 638 -2.17 -28.02 7.85
C LYS A 638 -3.06 -26.91 8.39
N ASP A 639 -4.24 -27.25 8.94
CA ASP A 639 -5.15 -26.28 9.56
C ASP A 639 -4.80 -26.02 11.04
N PHE A 640 -4.22 -26.99 11.74
CA PHE A 640 -3.91 -26.92 13.18
C PHE A 640 -2.56 -26.26 13.48
N GLU A 641 -1.50 -26.63 12.74
CA GLU A 641 -0.13 -26.11 12.96
C GLU A 641 -0.03 -24.58 12.89
N PRO A 642 -0.72 -23.86 11.97
CA PRO A 642 -0.73 -22.42 11.99
C PRO A 642 -1.34 -21.80 13.26
N LEU A 643 -2.42 -22.39 13.79
CA LEU A 643 -3.04 -21.88 15.02
C LEU A 643 -2.10 -22.03 16.22
N LEU A 644 -1.38 -23.14 16.28
CA LEU A 644 -0.39 -23.37 17.33
C LEU A 644 0.81 -22.44 17.20
N SER A 645 1.29 -22.22 15.98
CA SER A 645 2.34 -21.23 15.70
C SER A 645 1.89 -19.82 16.06
N ASP A 646 0.66 -19.42 15.71
CA ASP A 646 0.10 -18.13 16.10
C ASP A 646 0.05 -17.96 17.62
N LEU A 647 -0.36 -19.00 18.35
CA LEU A 647 -0.41 -18.96 19.81
C LEU A 647 0.99 -18.74 20.42
N PHE A 648 1.98 -19.46 19.89
CA PHE A 648 3.38 -19.32 20.28
C PHE A 648 3.91 -17.91 20.02
N LEU A 649 3.65 -17.38 18.82
CA LEU A 649 4.11 -16.05 18.40
C LEU A 649 3.47 -14.93 19.22
N VAL A 650 2.16 -14.98 19.46
CA VAL A 650 1.44 -13.99 20.26
C VAL A 650 2.02 -13.91 21.69
N LEU A 651 2.36 -15.03 22.27
CA LEU A 651 2.98 -15.04 23.61
C LEU A 651 4.39 -14.47 23.61
N HIS A 652 5.22 -14.86 22.64
CA HIS A 652 6.60 -14.36 22.53
C HIS A 652 6.64 -12.87 22.23
N GLU A 653 5.77 -12.35 21.36
CA GLU A 653 5.64 -10.91 21.13
C GLU A 653 5.30 -10.17 22.42
N LYS A 654 4.28 -10.62 23.14
CA LYS A 654 3.91 -9.99 24.42
C LYS A 654 5.04 -10.02 25.43
N MET A 655 5.74 -11.14 25.57
CA MET A 655 6.90 -11.24 26.46
C MET A 655 8.00 -10.28 26.07
N HIS A 656 8.34 -10.21 24.78
CA HIS A 656 9.39 -9.33 24.27
C HIS A 656 9.04 -7.86 24.52
N LEU A 657 7.81 -7.45 24.20
CA LEU A 657 7.34 -6.08 24.43
C LEU A 657 7.32 -5.71 25.93
N MET A 658 6.87 -6.60 26.79
CA MET A 658 6.90 -6.40 28.24
C MET A 658 8.32 -6.33 28.79
N GLN A 659 9.24 -7.19 28.31
CA GLN A 659 10.66 -7.13 28.68
C GLN A 659 11.35 -5.84 28.22
N ALA A 660 10.98 -5.35 27.03
CA ALA A 660 11.48 -4.07 26.54
C ALA A 660 11.02 -2.91 27.42
N LEU A 661 9.75 -2.92 27.86
CA LEU A 661 9.21 -1.91 28.78
C LEU A 661 9.91 -1.91 30.15
N ILE A 662 10.26 -3.08 30.69
CA ILE A 662 11.01 -3.17 31.95
C ILE A 662 12.39 -2.49 31.82
N LYS A 663 13.01 -2.54 30.65
CA LYS A 663 14.33 -1.96 30.37
C LYS A 663 14.30 -0.47 30.06
N THR A 664 13.12 0.12 29.80
CA THR A 664 12.98 1.49 29.30
C THR A 664 12.68 2.47 30.42
N ASP A 665 13.42 3.57 30.49
CA ASP A 665 13.24 4.61 31.50
C ASP A 665 11.99 5.49 31.35
N GLY A 666 11.37 5.47 30.18
CA GLY A 666 10.13 6.21 29.88
C GLY A 666 9.26 5.43 28.91
N PRO A 667 8.23 4.70 29.38
CA PRO A 667 7.32 3.99 28.50
C PRO A 667 6.57 4.99 27.59
N SER A 668 6.67 4.79 26.27
CA SER A 668 5.99 5.60 25.25
C SER A 668 5.49 4.71 24.12
N SER A 669 4.54 5.20 23.33
CA SER A 669 4.08 4.51 22.11
C SER A 669 5.25 4.24 21.15
N GLU A 670 6.19 5.17 21.02
CA GLU A 670 7.39 5.02 20.18
C GLU A 670 8.27 3.86 20.66
N SER A 671 8.51 3.77 21.98
CA SER A 671 9.33 2.68 22.56
C SER A 671 8.68 1.31 22.35
N LEU A 672 7.34 1.22 22.41
CA LEU A 672 6.61 -0.01 22.11
C LEU A 672 6.68 -0.39 20.64
N LEU A 673 6.52 0.56 19.72
CA LEU A 673 6.63 0.32 18.29
C LEU A 673 8.05 -0.09 17.88
N GLN A 674 9.09 0.53 18.48
CA GLN A 674 10.49 0.13 18.28
C GLN A 674 10.75 -1.28 18.80
N ALA A 675 10.24 -1.62 19.99
CA ALA A 675 10.36 -2.96 20.55
C ALA A 675 9.66 -4.00 19.67
N ARG A 676 8.49 -3.68 19.11
CA ARG A 676 7.78 -4.57 18.18
C ARG A 676 8.58 -4.78 16.89
N ASN A 677 9.13 -3.72 16.31
CA ASN A 677 9.98 -3.83 15.13
C ASN A 677 11.25 -4.66 15.39
N SER A 678 11.84 -4.54 16.61
CA SER A 678 12.99 -5.37 17.00
C SER A 678 12.60 -6.83 17.21
N PHE A 679 11.41 -7.11 17.74
CA PHE A 679 10.89 -8.47 17.86
C PHE A 679 10.73 -9.11 16.46
N VAL A 680 10.14 -8.40 15.52
CA VAL A 680 10.00 -8.84 14.14
C VAL A 680 11.35 -9.23 13.52
N ALA A 681 12.40 -8.46 13.77
CA ALA A 681 13.76 -8.74 13.27
C ALA A 681 14.42 -9.97 13.95
N SER A 682 14.04 -10.30 15.18
CA SER A 682 14.63 -11.43 15.96
C SER A 682 13.87 -12.76 15.79
N MET A 683 12.71 -12.75 15.17
CA MET A 683 11.84 -13.93 15.05
C MET A 683 12.39 -15.04 14.16
N GLU A 684 13.28 -14.74 13.21
CA GLU A 684 13.93 -15.77 12.39
C GLU A 684 14.71 -16.78 13.22
N GLU A 685 15.19 -16.38 14.40
CA GLU A 685 15.91 -17.25 15.33
C GLU A 685 14.99 -18.08 16.24
N LEU A 686 13.72 -17.68 16.38
CA LEU A 686 12.77 -18.26 17.34
C LEU A 686 11.93 -19.43 16.79
N LEU A 687 11.86 -19.64 15.47
CA LEU A 687 10.99 -20.64 14.85
C LEU A 687 11.71 -21.88 14.32
N PRO A 688 11.88 -22.94 15.11
CA PRO A 688 12.11 -24.29 14.62
C PRO A 688 10.85 -25.16 14.77
N LEU A 689 9.65 -24.71 14.34
CA LEU A 689 8.41 -25.49 14.53
C LEU A 689 7.97 -26.29 13.30
N SER A 690 8.73 -26.36 12.20
CA SER A 690 8.47 -27.33 11.14
C SER A 690 9.30 -28.59 11.38
N GLY A 691 8.60 -29.69 11.74
CA GLY A 691 9.18 -30.98 12.05
C GLY A 691 10.15 -31.50 11.01
N ASN A 692 11.42 -31.29 11.25
CA ASN A 692 12.50 -32.17 10.79
C ASN A 692 13.66 -32.08 11.81
N LYS A 693 13.50 -32.79 12.92
CA LYS A 693 14.66 -33.17 13.74
C LYS A 693 15.58 -34.02 12.89
N LYS A 694 16.52 -33.43 12.16
CA LYS A 694 17.74 -34.11 11.80
C LYS A 694 18.39 -34.56 13.11
N LYS A 695 18.33 -35.87 13.40
CA LYS A 695 19.06 -36.46 14.51
C LYS A 695 20.48 -35.93 14.53
N ALA A 696 20.82 -35.22 15.58
CA ALA A 696 22.19 -34.86 15.90
C ALA A 696 22.98 -36.18 15.96
N LYS A 697 23.89 -36.37 15.04
CA LYS A 697 24.87 -37.45 15.12
C LYS A 697 25.85 -37.10 16.23
N THR A 698 25.75 -37.78 17.35
CA THR A 698 26.82 -37.89 18.34
C THR A 698 28.09 -38.39 17.64
N PRO A 699 29.26 -37.82 17.90
CA PRO A 699 30.52 -38.33 17.35
C PRO A 699 30.92 -39.60 18.11
N SER A 700 30.78 -40.78 17.46
CA SER A 700 31.44 -41.98 17.91
C SER A 700 32.77 -42.10 17.20
N ASN A 701 33.84 -41.99 17.96
CA ASN A 701 35.20 -42.44 17.59
C ASN A 701 35.22 -43.94 17.37
N SER A 702 35.69 -44.41 16.23
CA SER A 702 36.49 -45.61 16.05
C SER A 702 36.89 -45.85 14.57
N PRO A 703 37.98 -46.56 14.26
CA PRO A 703 38.90 -46.18 13.21
C PRO A 703 38.90 -47.10 11.95
N SER A 704 39.34 -46.45 10.87
CA SER A 704 40.03 -46.95 9.67
C SER A 704 39.82 -48.39 9.15
N ARG A 705 39.51 -48.51 7.90
CA ARG A 705 40.18 -49.19 6.78
C ARG A 705 39.20 -49.60 5.68
N GLY A 706 39.59 -49.35 4.44
CA GLY A 706 38.99 -49.97 3.26
C GLY A 706 38.98 -49.10 2.00
N GLU A 707 39.93 -49.38 1.13
CA GLU A 707 40.17 -48.70 -0.15
C GLU A 707 38.97 -48.67 -1.08
N LYS A 708 38.76 -47.54 -1.77
CA LYS A 708 37.76 -47.35 -2.82
C LYS A 708 38.38 -47.57 -4.20
N LYS A 709 37.72 -48.35 -5.02
CA LYS A 709 37.82 -48.30 -6.48
C LYS A 709 36.91 -47.19 -7.01
N PRO A 710 37.25 -46.50 -8.13
CA PRO A 710 36.51 -45.35 -8.64
C PRO A 710 35.24 -45.78 -9.37
N ALA A 711 34.17 -45.02 -9.13
CA ALA A 711 32.90 -45.12 -9.85
C ALA A 711 32.95 -44.21 -11.09
N GLN A 712 32.48 -44.77 -12.20
CA GLN A 712 32.31 -44.11 -13.46
C GLN A 712 31.17 -43.09 -13.41
N ASP A 713 31.42 -41.90 -13.96
CA ASP A 713 30.43 -40.89 -14.31
C ASP A 713 29.43 -41.41 -15.33
N VAL A 714 28.14 -41.30 -15.03
CA VAL A 714 27.08 -41.22 -16.04
C VAL A 714 26.12 -40.12 -15.58
N SER A 715 26.23 -38.96 -16.19
CA SER A 715 25.27 -37.86 -16.13
C SER A 715 24.12 -38.13 -17.09
N GLU A 716 23.02 -38.73 -16.64
CA GLU A 716 21.75 -38.71 -17.38
C GLU A 716 20.87 -37.57 -16.86
N THR A 717 20.67 -36.59 -17.71
CA THR A 717 19.77 -35.45 -17.50
C THR A 717 18.33 -35.92 -17.39
N SER A 718 17.78 -35.96 -16.18
CA SER A 718 16.36 -36.20 -15.92
C SER A 718 15.50 -35.10 -16.55
N GLN A 719 14.59 -35.44 -17.47
CA GLN A 719 13.56 -34.56 -18.05
C GLN A 719 12.32 -34.40 -17.14
N ALA A 720 12.43 -34.62 -15.85
CA ALA A 720 11.34 -34.43 -14.90
C ALA A 720 10.93 -32.92 -14.86
N GLY A 721 9.71 -32.60 -15.34
CA GLY A 721 9.19 -31.25 -15.41
C GLY A 721 9.26 -30.57 -16.79
N ALA A 722 9.93 -31.17 -17.78
CA ALA A 722 9.96 -30.63 -19.15
C ALA A 722 8.57 -30.74 -19.84
N ARG A 723 8.26 -29.82 -20.72
CA ARG A 723 7.01 -29.82 -21.51
C ARG A 723 6.97 -31.00 -22.46
N TRP A 724 5.81 -31.66 -22.59
CA TRP A 724 5.59 -32.73 -23.57
C TRP A 724 5.49 -32.12 -24.98
N MET A 725 6.27 -32.60 -25.91
CA MET A 725 6.21 -32.22 -27.31
C MET A 725 5.23 -33.12 -28.06
N VAL A 726 4.82 -32.72 -29.24
CA VAL A 726 3.84 -33.48 -30.08
C VAL A 726 4.46 -34.83 -30.50
N GLU A 727 5.73 -34.83 -30.77
CA GLU A 727 6.50 -36.04 -31.13
C GLU A 727 6.55 -37.03 -29.96
N ASP A 728 6.73 -36.56 -28.71
CA ASP A 728 6.70 -37.36 -27.50
C ASP A 728 5.32 -38.04 -27.33
N ASP A 729 4.24 -37.30 -27.62
CA ASP A 729 2.87 -37.80 -27.50
C ASP A 729 2.56 -38.88 -28.53
N MET A 730 3.03 -38.74 -29.76
CA MET A 730 2.89 -39.75 -30.82
C MET A 730 3.65 -41.00 -30.45
N ARG A 731 4.91 -40.87 -30.07
CA ARG A 731 5.76 -41.98 -29.66
C ARG A 731 5.26 -42.70 -28.40
N LEU A 732 4.72 -41.93 -27.44
CA LEU A 732 4.13 -42.50 -26.22
C LEU A 732 2.85 -43.30 -26.53
N ARG A 733 2.04 -42.90 -27.51
CA ARG A 733 0.87 -43.65 -27.98
C ARG A 733 1.26 -44.97 -28.64
N GLU A 734 2.21 -44.96 -29.58
CA GLU A 734 2.71 -46.12 -30.27
C GLU A 734 3.22 -47.15 -29.28
N LEU A 735 4.17 -46.78 -28.43
CA LEU A 735 4.77 -47.70 -27.46
C LEU A 735 3.75 -48.24 -26.43
N PHE A 736 2.78 -47.45 -26.05
CA PHE A 736 1.72 -47.90 -25.15
C PHE A 736 0.74 -48.87 -25.84
N GLN A 737 0.42 -48.66 -27.12
CA GLN A 737 -0.41 -49.59 -27.91
C GLN A 737 0.30 -50.89 -28.24
N GLU A 738 1.64 -50.88 -28.33
CA GLU A 738 2.49 -52.08 -28.44
C GLU A 738 2.60 -52.89 -27.14
N GLY A 739 1.99 -52.42 -26.03
CA GLY A 739 1.96 -53.11 -24.74
C GLY A 739 3.16 -52.85 -23.84
N THR A 740 3.94 -51.80 -24.12
CA THR A 740 5.11 -51.43 -23.30
C THR A 740 4.68 -51.00 -21.88
N LEU A 741 5.31 -51.56 -20.86
CA LEU A 741 4.99 -51.30 -19.47
C LEU A 741 5.33 -49.85 -19.09
N ILE A 742 4.50 -49.24 -18.22
CA ILE A 742 4.66 -47.82 -17.76
C ILE A 742 6.06 -47.57 -17.16
N ALA A 743 6.66 -48.58 -16.52
CA ALA A 743 8.01 -48.47 -15.97
C ALA A 743 9.10 -48.39 -17.06
N GLN A 744 8.86 -49.02 -18.21
CA GLN A 744 9.75 -48.96 -19.36
C GLN A 744 9.59 -47.66 -20.12
N LEU A 745 8.34 -47.20 -20.31
CA LEU A 745 8.04 -45.89 -20.85
C LEU A 745 8.66 -44.77 -20.03
N ALA A 746 8.65 -44.87 -18.69
CA ALA A 746 9.27 -43.91 -17.82
C ALA A 746 10.80 -43.82 -18.01
N LYS A 747 11.46 -44.94 -18.32
CA LYS A 747 12.89 -44.94 -18.66
C LYS A 747 13.17 -44.37 -20.05
N GLU A 748 12.38 -44.75 -21.03
CA GLU A 748 12.50 -44.32 -22.43
C GLU A 748 12.38 -42.78 -22.54
N PHE A 749 11.39 -42.20 -21.86
CA PHE A 749 11.15 -40.74 -21.86
C PHE A 749 11.90 -39.99 -20.76
N HIS A 750 12.78 -40.65 -20.00
CA HIS A 750 13.50 -40.05 -18.86
C HIS A 750 12.59 -39.29 -17.87
N ARG A 751 11.38 -39.83 -17.64
CA ARG A 751 10.32 -39.22 -16.82
C ARG A 751 9.87 -40.17 -15.72
N THR A 752 9.15 -39.65 -14.73
CA THR A 752 8.60 -40.45 -13.64
C THR A 752 7.39 -41.28 -14.10
N ASN A 753 7.15 -42.45 -13.49
CA ASN A 753 5.95 -43.26 -13.73
C ASN A 753 4.65 -42.45 -13.55
N GLY A 754 4.61 -41.52 -12.60
CA GLY A 754 3.47 -40.61 -12.39
C GLY A 754 3.25 -39.64 -13.56
N SER A 755 4.32 -39.14 -14.15
CA SER A 755 4.25 -38.22 -15.31
C SER A 755 3.73 -38.96 -16.55
N ILE A 756 4.18 -40.21 -16.78
CA ILE A 756 3.70 -41.08 -17.89
C ILE A 756 2.19 -41.36 -17.72
N ARG A 757 1.73 -41.80 -16.54
CA ARG A 757 0.32 -42.08 -16.27
C ARG A 757 -0.56 -40.86 -16.48
N ALA A 758 -0.14 -39.69 -15.95
CA ALA A 758 -0.87 -38.44 -16.13
C ALA A 758 -0.97 -38.02 -17.62
N ARG A 759 0.09 -38.29 -18.41
CA ARG A 759 0.06 -37.99 -19.85
C ARG A 759 -0.80 -38.98 -20.63
N LEU A 760 -0.73 -40.26 -20.35
CA LEU A 760 -1.60 -41.27 -20.95
C LEU A 760 -3.08 -41.02 -20.66
N LYS A 761 -3.41 -40.61 -19.43
CA LYS A 761 -4.77 -40.16 -19.07
C LYS A 761 -5.21 -38.93 -19.88
N LYS A 762 -4.33 -37.93 -20.05
CA LYS A 762 -4.60 -36.76 -20.85
C LYS A 762 -4.77 -37.04 -22.35
N LEU A 763 -4.14 -38.12 -22.84
CA LEU A 763 -4.26 -38.60 -24.21
C LEU A 763 -5.45 -39.58 -24.41
N GLY A 764 -6.22 -39.86 -23.35
CA GLY A 764 -7.39 -40.75 -23.40
C GLY A 764 -7.08 -42.24 -23.59
N LEU A 765 -5.85 -42.67 -23.23
CA LEU A 765 -5.38 -44.05 -23.40
C LEU A 765 -5.51 -44.90 -22.12
N VAL A 766 -5.77 -44.27 -20.98
CA VAL A 766 -6.03 -44.89 -19.67
C VAL A 766 -7.09 -44.08 -18.93
N GLU A 767 -7.98 -44.72 -18.14
CA GLU A 767 -9.00 -44.07 -17.33
C GLU A 767 -8.46 -43.26 -16.15
#